data_ad2fb12e49cd2ed4b40b7df6fd3e025b
#
_entry.id   ad2fb12e49cd2ed4b40b7df6fd3e025b
#
_cell.length_a   1.000
_cell.length_b   1.000
_cell.length_c   1.000
_cell.angle_alpha   90.00
_cell.angle_beta   90.00
_cell.angle_gamma   90.00
#
_symmetry.space_group_name_H-M   'P 1'
#
loop_
_entity.id
_entity.type
_entity.pdbx_description
1 polymer ?
#
loop_
_entity_poly.entity_id
_entity_poly.type
_entity_poly.pdbx_seq_one_letter_code
_entity_poly.pdbx_strand_id
1 'polypeptide(L)'
;MFNRSSYENARLGGIPAMEIVSPDSQPDQPVLFVPLRRSDLTGTVVGPLADLRLNQLFRFERSVLDKTVEVIYRFPLPGDAAVTGVWVRFGATEIRTDLRERQEAEQAYEQARAEGHQAALLTRESPDVFTLRVAGIRPDEDVTVETHLVQLPRPEGDVWTLRIPLTTAPRYVRSDEVAGRHAHGQPLLIMRDPGHRFTLDLTMRGVEAIASPSHALAVTPAAMGLRVRLADGEVTPDRDLALRWRAAQDATRPTLQVWTQRPANEANVYFLALAAPPLTAPSDLKPREALLLVDHSGSMYGAKWAAAVWAASSFLRQLTAQDRFAVCLFDSVQYWFADTLQAATPDAIEAAIAFVRAERPMGGTELGVALEQALSLPRTEGEVARHLLVITDAQVSDNARILRLVDDEARRPDHRRVSIVCIDAAPNSYLAHEMADRGGGVARFLTSAPDEEDIATALDEILAEWAAPLAVDTCLEVNREAALSARGPALPGRAAGWASLDLGDLPAGRAVWLAGRAPLAAGDDLVVRLVADGRTLTETQASLAPSGGVEALPALFAAPRLNRLEGLMASAYQVGDLRARLERLGYRADDVLPRADAAPRIYAENMVKDTHAALRGLLVRESLAAGLPTSETAFVVVRRDGDSAPVELTTVVGNALPMGWSPAFASRVVTRSAGGVAPTVMFSHRADTSKLIDAAPDPMVVLMQRGGRSGSARAARVTQTVRVFDGVPSFANGQAMLVDTGAGDAGEPLAAVRLLTGLGVAFLDSAPSAASIDRWLTLLVYVGDRGMPRARVRLADLMRAGGRRPLNVRRDPDEPVWIVVEDANGAWAGGAPRLTVTLEYS
;
A
#
# COMPACT_ATOMS: atom_id res chain seq x y z
N MET A 1 5.71 -14.05 28.19
CA MET A 1 6.46 -15.08 27.44
C MET A 1 5.48 -15.96 26.70
N PHE A 2 5.71 -16.15 25.42
CA PHE A 2 4.93 -17.11 24.65
C PHE A 2 5.26 -18.51 25.08
N ASN A 3 4.24 -19.28 25.40
CA ASN A 3 4.38 -20.73 25.53
C ASN A 3 4.12 -21.40 24.17
N ARG A 4 4.38 -22.68 24.02
CA ARG A 4 4.20 -23.43 22.77
C ARG A 4 2.79 -23.30 22.20
N SER A 5 1.77 -23.36 23.05
CA SER A 5 0.38 -23.21 22.62
C SER A 5 0.08 -21.83 22.05
N SER A 6 0.59 -20.76 22.67
CA SER A 6 0.48 -19.41 22.15
C SER A 6 1.22 -19.24 20.83
N TYR A 7 2.39 -19.87 20.70
CA TYR A 7 3.18 -19.88 19.49
C TYR A 7 2.46 -20.60 18.34
N GLU A 8 1.98 -21.81 18.57
CA GLU A 8 1.25 -22.59 17.54
C GLU A 8 -0.03 -21.88 17.09
N ASN A 9 -0.73 -21.21 18.00
CA ASN A 9 -1.92 -20.43 17.68
C ASN A 9 -1.60 -19.10 16.99
N ALA A 10 -0.44 -18.50 17.29
CA ALA A 10 -0.01 -17.24 16.68
C ALA A 10 0.63 -17.43 15.30
N ARG A 11 1.11 -18.64 15.02
CA ARG A 11 1.85 -18.94 13.81
C ARG A 11 0.90 -19.14 12.63
N LEU A 12 1.08 -18.32 11.62
CA LEU A 12 0.49 -18.52 10.29
C LEU A 12 1.45 -19.31 9.44
N GLY A 13 1.38 -20.64 9.54
CA GLY A 13 2.09 -21.58 8.67
C GLY A 13 3.54 -21.22 8.29
N GLY A 14 4.50 -21.83 8.92
CA GLY A 14 5.76 -22.34 8.33
C GLY A 14 6.97 -21.49 8.20
N ILE A 15 7.22 -20.45 9.01
CA ILE A 15 8.58 -19.92 9.10
C ILE A 15 9.25 -20.38 10.37
N PRO A 16 10.57 -20.60 10.31
CA PRO A 16 11.33 -20.64 11.50
C PRO A 16 11.34 -19.24 12.16
N ALA A 17 10.28 -18.91 12.89
CA ALA A 17 10.50 -18.10 14.06
C ALA A 17 11.58 -18.87 14.82
N MET A 18 12.59 -18.18 15.28
CA MET A 18 13.70 -18.83 15.93
C MET A 18 13.18 -19.45 17.24
N GLU A 19 12.99 -20.76 17.20
CA GLU A 19 12.62 -21.54 18.38
C GLU A 19 13.91 -21.68 19.20
N ILE A 20 13.96 -20.98 20.33
CA ILE A 20 15.04 -21.18 21.28
C ILE A 20 14.63 -22.30 22.20
N VAL A 21 15.31 -23.41 22.09
CA VAL A 21 15.28 -24.47 23.08
C VAL A 21 16.21 -24.05 24.21
N SER A 22 15.66 -23.56 25.31
CA SER A 22 16.47 -23.38 26.52
C SER A 22 16.96 -24.75 27.00
N PRO A 23 18.23 -24.89 27.46
CA PRO A 23 18.74 -26.14 27.99
C PRO A 23 17.92 -26.72 29.14
N ASP A 24 17.18 -25.86 29.87
CA ASP A 24 16.33 -26.22 31.00
C ASP A 24 14.84 -26.39 30.63
N SER A 25 14.47 -26.13 29.39
CA SER A 25 13.10 -26.36 28.90
C SER A 25 12.97 -27.81 28.47
N GLN A 26 11.85 -28.44 28.86
CA GLN A 26 11.52 -29.75 28.29
C GLN A 26 11.56 -29.67 26.76
N PRO A 27 12.10 -30.71 26.06
CA PRO A 27 12.30 -30.67 24.61
C PRO A 27 11.05 -30.35 23.80
N ASP A 28 9.88 -30.44 24.41
CA ASP A 28 8.59 -30.26 23.75
C ASP A 28 7.97 -28.86 23.89
N GLN A 29 8.67 -27.87 24.45
CA GLN A 29 8.13 -26.53 24.64
C GLN A 29 9.12 -25.44 24.13
N PRO A 30 9.23 -25.20 22.82
CA PRO A 30 10.01 -24.10 22.30
C PRO A 30 9.41 -22.76 22.75
N VAL A 31 10.26 -21.84 23.17
CA VAL A 31 9.89 -20.48 23.55
C VAL A 31 10.18 -19.57 22.35
N LEU A 32 9.16 -18.89 21.86
CA LEU A 32 9.36 -17.87 20.81
C LEU A 32 10.16 -16.70 21.40
N PHE A 33 11.27 -16.36 20.73
CA PHE A 33 12.04 -15.20 21.09
C PHE A 33 11.45 -13.94 20.46
N VAL A 34 10.91 -13.05 21.27
CA VAL A 34 10.35 -11.76 20.83
C VAL A 34 11.01 -10.67 21.65
N PRO A 35 12.03 -9.98 21.10
CA PRO A 35 12.75 -8.93 21.83
C PRO A 35 11.95 -7.63 21.93
N LEU A 36 11.10 -7.29 20.94
CA LEU A 36 10.21 -6.14 21.04
C LEU A 36 9.09 -6.44 22.05
N ARG A 37 8.96 -5.59 23.06
CA ARG A 37 7.95 -5.75 24.11
C ARG A 37 6.72 -4.91 23.86
N ARG A 38 6.94 -3.65 23.50
CA ARG A 38 5.88 -2.67 23.41
C ARG A 38 6.24 -1.55 22.44
N SER A 39 5.22 -1.03 21.78
CA SER A 39 5.26 0.21 21.01
C SER A 39 4.29 1.20 21.66
N ASP A 40 4.80 2.30 22.20
CA ASP A 40 4.02 3.32 22.88
C ASP A 40 3.92 4.57 22.02
N LEU A 41 2.73 4.96 21.61
CA LEU A 41 2.48 6.22 20.92
C LEU A 41 2.05 7.29 21.92
N THR A 42 2.87 8.31 22.05
CA THR A 42 2.61 9.45 22.92
C THR A 42 2.65 10.74 22.11
N GLY A 43 2.09 11.83 22.65
CA GLY A 43 2.21 13.11 21.98
C GLY A 43 1.08 14.08 22.27
N THR A 44 1.02 15.12 21.44
CA THR A 44 0.06 16.19 21.56
C THR A 44 -0.59 16.49 20.22
N VAL A 45 -1.90 16.67 20.22
CA VAL A 45 -2.65 17.18 19.07
C VAL A 45 -3.17 18.56 19.45
N VAL A 46 -2.76 19.59 18.70
CA VAL A 46 -3.17 20.97 18.93
C VAL A 46 -3.71 21.56 17.63
N GLY A 47 -5.02 21.78 17.59
CA GLY A 47 -5.66 22.19 16.35
C GLY A 47 -5.38 21.19 15.23
N PRO A 48 -4.74 21.66 14.13
CA PRO A 48 -4.46 20.82 12.97
C PRO A 48 -3.11 20.10 13.01
N LEU A 49 -2.43 20.05 14.14
CA LEU A 49 -1.10 19.49 14.24
C LEU A 49 -1.04 18.37 15.25
N ALA A 50 -0.58 17.21 14.81
CA ALA A 50 -0.21 16.09 15.66
C ALA A 50 1.32 16.01 15.75
N ASP A 51 1.87 16.24 16.95
CA ASP A 51 3.27 16.03 17.30
C ASP A 51 3.36 14.73 18.12
N LEU A 52 3.92 13.70 17.53
CA LEU A 52 3.84 12.33 18.02
C LEU A 52 5.23 11.74 18.25
N ARG A 53 5.30 10.83 19.20
CA ARG A 53 6.49 10.06 19.53
C ARG A 53 6.15 8.61 19.64
N LEU A 54 6.76 7.79 18.80
CA LEU A 54 6.63 6.35 18.84
C LEU A 54 7.84 5.76 19.55
N ASN A 55 7.62 5.20 20.74
CA ASN A 55 8.64 4.55 21.55
C ASN A 55 8.56 3.03 21.41
N GLN A 56 9.61 2.40 20.91
CA GLN A 56 9.71 0.96 20.72
C GLN A 56 10.69 0.38 21.72
N LEU A 57 10.20 -0.40 22.69
CA LEU A 57 11.00 -0.99 23.76
C LEU A 57 11.41 -2.41 23.39
N PHE A 58 12.72 -2.63 23.30
CA PHE A 58 13.35 -3.93 23.11
C PHE A 58 13.97 -4.40 24.43
N ARG A 59 13.62 -5.60 24.85
CA ARG A 59 14.14 -6.23 26.07
C ARG A 59 13.94 -7.74 26.05
N PHE A 60 14.88 -8.47 26.54
CA PHE A 60 14.76 -9.89 26.85
C PHE A 60 15.62 -10.27 28.05
N GLU A 61 15.22 -11.32 28.73
CA GLU A 61 15.91 -11.79 29.93
C GLU A 61 17.02 -12.79 29.58
N ARG A 62 18.10 -12.76 30.34
CA ARG A 62 19.23 -13.72 30.24
C ARG A 62 18.76 -15.18 30.38
N SER A 63 17.76 -15.43 31.19
CA SER A 63 17.12 -16.74 31.34
C SER A 63 16.49 -17.27 30.04
N VAL A 64 16.11 -16.38 29.11
CA VAL A 64 15.55 -16.73 27.78
C VAL A 64 16.64 -16.93 26.77
N LEU A 65 17.63 -16.03 26.75
CA LEU A 65 18.74 -16.05 25.81
C LEU A 65 19.95 -15.32 26.39
N ASP A 66 21.09 -16.00 26.51
CA ASP A 66 22.34 -15.41 26.96
C ASP A 66 23.28 -15.11 25.80
N LYS A 67 22.80 -14.29 24.86
CA LYS A 67 23.49 -13.87 23.62
C LYS A 67 23.20 -12.44 23.29
N THR A 68 24.17 -11.78 22.62
CA THR A 68 23.95 -10.46 22.06
C THR A 68 23.23 -10.56 20.72
N VAL A 69 22.18 -9.75 20.54
CA VAL A 69 21.23 -9.89 19.44
C VAL A 69 21.22 -8.66 18.54
N GLU A 70 21.06 -8.90 17.23
CA GLU A 70 20.57 -7.91 16.27
C GLU A 70 19.09 -8.14 16.03
N VAL A 71 18.32 -7.06 15.98
CA VAL A 71 16.89 -7.07 15.67
C VAL A 71 16.63 -6.36 14.36
N ILE A 72 15.80 -6.94 13.52
CA ILE A 72 15.27 -6.32 12.30
C ILE A 72 13.76 -6.21 12.45
N TYR A 73 13.23 -4.99 12.37
CA TYR A 73 11.81 -4.73 12.47
C TYR A 73 11.34 -3.84 11.33
N ARG A 74 10.50 -4.39 10.46
CA ARG A 74 9.83 -3.67 9.39
C ARG A 74 8.45 -3.27 9.86
N PHE A 75 8.15 -1.98 9.89
CA PHE A 75 6.92 -1.45 10.46
C PHE A 75 6.40 -0.25 9.68
N PRO A 76 5.08 0.04 9.76
CA PRO A 76 4.50 1.18 9.06
C PRO A 76 4.61 2.45 9.92
N LEU A 77 4.69 3.60 9.23
CA LEU A 77 4.41 4.92 9.76
C LEU A 77 3.46 5.63 8.80
N PRO A 78 2.73 6.69 9.24
CA PRO A 78 1.88 7.44 8.32
C PRO A 78 2.71 8.03 7.17
N GLY A 79 2.35 7.73 5.93
CA GLY A 79 3.16 8.11 4.76
C GLY A 79 3.12 9.61 4.44
N ASP A 80 2.18 10.34 5.03
CA ASP A 80 2.06 11.80 4.99
C ASP A 80 2.68 12.49 6.22
N ALA A 81 3.19 11.72 7.19
CA ALA A 81 3.91 12.27 8.33
C ALA A 81 5.36 12.62 7.97
N ALA A 82 5.88 13.65 8.62
CA ALA A 82 7.29 13.99 8.61
C ALA A 82 8.00 13.36 9.81
N VAL A 83 8.95 12.44 9.57
CA VAL A 83 9.80 11.84 10.61
C VAL A 83 10.95 12.79 10.88
N THR A 84 10.88 13.56 11.97
CA THR A 84 11.78 14.69 12.26
C THR A 84 13.00 14.31 13.07
N GLY A 85 13.08 13.09 13.58
CA GLY A 85 14.24 12.60 14.32
C GLY A 85 14.04 11.26 14.95
N VAL A 86 15.14 10.63 15.30
CA VAL A 86 15.18 9.35 16.00
C VAL A 86 16.20 9.43 17.13
N TRP A 87 15.82 8.94 18.30
CA TRP A 87 16.69 8.81 19.47
C TRP A 87 16.77 7.34 19.88
N VAL A 88 17.93 6.90 20.25
CA VAL A 88 18.14 5.53 20.70
C VAL A 88 18.75 5.55 22.09
N ARG A 89 18.12 4.81 23.00
CA ARG A 89 18.62 4.66 24.37
C ARG A 89 19.08 3.22 24.57
N PHE A 90 20.35 3.05 24.84
CA PHE A 90 20.95 1.78 25.25
C PHE A 90 21.19 1.81 26.78
N GLY A 91 20.34 1.14 27.55
CA GLY A 91 20.36 1.25 29.02
C GLY A 91 20.13 2.68 29.47
N ALA A 92 21.15 3.28 30.10
CA ALA A 92 21.11 4.66 30.57
C ALA A 92 21.60 5.70 29.55
N THR A 93 22.22 5.28 28.44
CA THR A 93 22.82 6.17 27.44
C THR A 93 21.85 6.46 26.31
N GLU A 94 21.45 7.73 26.18
CA GLU A 94 20.60 8.19 25.09
C GLU A 94 21.42 8.94 24.04
N ILE A 95 21.24 8.61 22.79
CA ILE A 95 21.97 9.18 21.66
C ILE A 95 20.99 9.56 20.57
N ARG A 96 21.09 10.78 20.05
CA ARG A 96 20.37 11.22 18.85
C ARG A 96 21.05 10.63 17.62
N THR A 97 20.28 10.12 16.67
CA THR A 97 20.79 9.62 15.40
C THR A 97 21.17 10.75 14.46
N ASP A 98 22.11 10.49 13.56
CA ASP A 98 22.47 11.37 12.45
C ASP A 98 21.74 10.91 11.18
N LEU A 99 21.19 11.86 10.41
CA LEU A 99 20.69 11.58 9.07
C LEU A 99 21.86 11.63 8.09
N ARG A 100 22.10 10.55 7.35
CA ARG A 100 23.16 10.42 6.35
C ARG A 100 22.64 9.88 5.03
N GLU A 101 23.42 9.98 3.97
CA GLU A 101 23.19 9.21 2.77
C GLU A 101 23.10 7.72 3.12
N ARG A 102 22.14 7.02 2.50
CA ARG A 102 21.79 5.65 2.86
C ARG A 102 22.98 4.70 2.85
N GLN A 103 23.83 4.76 1.81
CA GLN A 103 25.00 3.89 1.71
C GLN A 103 26.02 4.16 2.84
N GLU A 104 26.25 5.42 3.18
CA GLU A 104 27.14 5.79 4.28
C GLU A 104 26.58 5.34 5.64
N ALA A 105 25.27 5.49 5.83
CA ALA A 105 24.59 5.05 7.04
C ALA A 105 24.65 3.52 7.20
N GLU A 106 24.38 2.79 6.13
CA GLU A 106 24.45 1.32 6.10
C GLU A 106 25.88 0.84 6.35
N GLN A 107 26.89 1.44 5.74
CA GLN A 107 28.30 1.11 5.97
C GLN A 107 28.71 1.37 7.42
N ALA A 108 28.33 2.51 8.00
CA ALA A 108 28.63 2.84 9.40
C ALA A 108 27.98 1.84 10.36
N TYR A 109 26.73 1.43 10.08
CA TYR A 109 26.04 0.43 10.86
C TYR A 109 26.70 -0.95 10.76
N GLU A 110 26.99 -1.44 9.55
CA GLU A 110 27.62 -2.76 9.35
C GLU A 110 29.02 -2.84 9.96
N GLN A 111 29.79 -1.76 9.85
CA GLN A 111 31.11 -1.67 10.50
C GLN A 111 30.96 -1.76 12.02
N ALA A 112 30.06 -0.97 12.61
CA ALA A 112 29.83 -0.98 14.06
C ALA A 112 29.38 -2.35 14.55
N ARG A 113 28.47 -2.99 13.81
CA ARG A 113 27.99 -4.34 14.07
C ARG A 113 29.11 -5.38 14.03
N ALA A 114 30.00 -5.32 13.04
CA ALA A 114 31.15 -6.21 12.90
C ALA A 114 32.17 -6.03 14.03
N GLU A 115 32.35 -4.80 14.50
CA GLU A 115 33.21 -4.45 15.62
C GLU A 115 32.58 -4.76 17.00
N GLY A 116 31.32 -5.19 17.03
CA GLY A 116 30.59 -5.51 18.26
C GLY A 116 30.04 -4.30 19.00
N HIS A 117 29.99 -3.14 18.38
CA HIS A 117 29.39 -1.94 18.95
C HIS A 117 27.86 -1.97 18.90
N GLN A 118 27.21 -1.32 19.85
CA GLN A 118 25.78 -1.05 19.79
C GLN A 118 25.48 -0.01 18.70
N ALA A 119 24.56 -0.33 17.81
CA ALA A 119 24.20 0.56 16.72
C ALA A 119 22.74 0.43 16.35
N ALA A 120 22.15 1.51 15.80
CA ALA A 120 20.83 1.45 15.20
C ALA A 120 20.82 2.16 13.84
N LEU A 121 19.99 1.64 12.94
CA LEU A 121 19.78 2.14 11.59
C LEU A 121 18.29 2.14 11.29
N LEU A 122 17.73 3.29 10.93
CA LEU A 122 16.36 3.41 10.43
C LEU A 122 16.39 3.82 8.97
N THR A 123 15.92 2.93 8.10
CA THR A 123 15.77 3.15 6.65
C THR A 123 14.31 3.27 6.27
N ARG A 124 14.03 4.07 5.24
CA ARG A 124 12.71 4.21 4.63
C ARG A 124 12.67 3.40 3.34
N GLU A 125 11.74 2.45 3.22
CA GLU A 125 11.56 1.63 2.02
C GLU A 125 10.53 2.24 1.05
N SER A 126 9.47 2.77 1.62
CA SER A 126 8.43 3.55 0.93
C SER A 126 7.96 4.67 1.87
N PRO A 127 7.16 5.64 1.39
CA PRO A 127 6.69 6.73 2.26
C PRO A 127 6.07 6.28 3.57
N ASP A 128 5.49 5.10 3.61
CA ASP A 128 4.74 4.55 4.75
C ASP A 128 5.35 3.27 5.35
N VAL A 129 6.50 2.80 4.88
CA VAL A 129 7.17 1.59 5.40
C VAL A 129 8.61 1.88 5.76
N PHE A 130 8.97 1.56 6.98
CA PHE A 130 10.30 1.74 7.55
C PHE A 130 10.87 0.42 8.03
N THR A 131 12.21 0.32 7.99
CA THR A 131 12.95 -0.80 8.56
C THR A 131 13.91 -0.29 9.60
N LEU A 132 13.75 -0.76 10.82
CA LEU A 132 14.64 -0.52 11.95
C LEU A 132 15.55 -1.73 12.13
N ARG A 133 16.85 -1.49 12.20
CA ARG A 133 17.85 -2.47 12.60
C ARG A 133 18.54 -1.99 13.86
N VAL A 134 18.61 -2.83 14.88
CA VAL A 134 19.28 -2.53 16.15
C VAL A 134 20.24 -3.66 16.48
N ALA A 135 21.53 -3.37 16.47
CA ALA A 135 22.59 -4.32 16.80
C ALA A 135 23.10 -4.12 18.23
N GLY A 136 23.55 -5.19 18.85
CA GLY A 136 24.19 -5.15 20.14
C GLY A 136 23.21 -5.09 21.33
N ILE A 137 21.95 -5.55 21.18
CA ILE A 137 21.02 -5.68 22.31
C ILE A 137 21.48 -6.82 23.20
N ARG A 138 21.70 -6.53 24.47
CA ARG A 138 22.19 -7.49 25.48
C ARG A 138 21.06 -8.02 26.34
N PRO A 139 21.21 -9.22 26.90
CA PRO A 139 20.27 -9.73 27.91
C PRO A 139 20.14 -8.74 29.07
N ASP A 140 18.92 -8.60 29.59
CA ASP A 140 18.55 -7.74 30.73
C ASP A 140 18.74 -6.23 30.50
N GLU A 141 19.14 -5.79 29.29
CA GLU A 141 19.27 -4.39 28.91
C GLU A 141 18.01 -3.87 28.18
N ASP A 142 17.52 -2.71 28.61
CA ASP A 142 16.47 -2.00 27.91
C ASP A 142 17.09 -1.20 26.75
N VAL A 143 16.61 -1.45 25.54
CA VAL A 143 16.92 -0.62 24.38
C VAL A 143 15.61 0.02 23.88
N THR A 144 15.58 1.35 23.88
CA THR A 144 14.41 2.10 23.42
C THR A 144 14.77 2.89 22.16
N VAL A 145 13.94 2.76 21.14
CA VAL A 145 14.00 3.61 19.93
C VAL A 145 12.80 4.53 19.93
N GLU A 146 13.05 5.83 20.05
CA GLU A 146 12.02 6.87 19.99
C GLU A 146 12.06 7.55 18.64
N THR A 147 10.97 7.47 17.88
CA THR A 147 10.81 8.12 16.59
C THR A 147 9.85 9.29 16.73
N HIS A 148 10.31 10.50 16.40
CA HIS A 148 9.47 11.70 16.38
C HIS A 148 8.87 11.90 15.00
N LEU A 149 7.57 12.15 14.96
CA LEU A 149 6.84 12.40 13.73
C LEU A 149 5.80 13.50 13.92
N VAL A 150 5.60 14.27 12.87
CA VAL A 150 4.61 15.31 12.79
C VAL A 150 3.66 15.01 11.65
N GLN A 151 2.37 15.08 11.91
CA GLN A 151 1.33 14.78 10.94
C GLN A 151 0.19 15.80 10.99
N LEU A 152 -0.43 16.08 9.84
CA LEU A 152 -1.65 16.84 9.75
C LEU A 152 -2.84 15.90 9.73
N PRO A 153 -3.81 16.01 10.65
CA PRO A 153 -5.09 15.33 10.52
C PRO A 153 -5.77 15.73 9.22
N ARG A 154 -6.52 14.83 8.66
CA ARG A 154 -7.26 15.07 7.41
C ARG A 154 -8.68 15.51 7.70
N PRO A 155 -9.15 16.55 7.00
CA PRO A 155 -10.55 16.93 7.08
C PRO A 155 -11.40 15.95 6.24
N GLU A 156 -12.43 15.38 6.86
CA GLU A 156 -13.39 14.48 6.25
C GLU A 156 -14.80 14.98 6.60
N GLY A 157 -15.43 15.75 5.70
CA GLY A 157 -16.69 16.42 6.00
C GLY A 157 -16.57 17.41 7.17
N ASP A 158 -17.34 17.19 8.23
CA ASP A 158 -17.35 18.00 9.48
C ASP A 158 -16.39 17.43 10.56
N VAL A 159 -15.67 16.34 10.27
CA VAL A 159 -14.74 15.69 11.20
C VAL A 159 -13.31 15.75 10.71
N TRP A 160 -12.39 15.65 11.67
CA TRP A 160 -10.97 15.50 11.43
C TRP A 160 -10.56 14.06 11.73
N THR A 161 -9.76 13.48 10.88
CA THR A 161 -9.27 12.10 11.04
C THR A 161 -7.76 12.08 11.15
N LEU A 162 -7.23 11.42 12.17
CA LEU A 162 -5.84 11.07 12.34
C LEU A 162 -5.71 9.54 12.27
N ARG A 163 -5.03 9.04 11.25
CA ARG A 163 -4.81 7.60 11.05
C ARG A 163 -3.35 7.25 11.30
N ILE A 164 -3.13 6.26 12.16
CA ILE A 164 -1.81 5.72 12.51
C ILE A 164 -1.81 4.24 12.14
N PRO A 165 -1.02 3.83 11.16
CA PRO A 165 -0.89 2.43 10.81
C PRO A 165 -0.12 1.68 11.89
N LEU A 166 -0.63 0.53 12.35
CA LEU A 166 -0.01 -0.27 13.40
C LEU A 166 0.59 -1.58 12.89
N THR A 167 0.12 -2.06 11.75
CA THR A 167 0.65 -3.25 11.08
C THR A 167 0.85 -2.99 9.60
N THR A 168 1.64 -3.81 8.95
CA THR A 168 1.84 -3.73 7.50
C THR A 168 1.40 -5.03 6.85
N ALA A 169 0.54 -4.92 5.84
CA ALA A 169 0.11 -6.04 5.03
C ALA A 169 1.13 -6.33 3.91
N PRO A 170 1.22 -7.58 3.42
CA PRO A 170 1.99 -7.89 2.23
C PRO A 170 1.41 -7.15 1.02
N ARG A 171 2.26 -6.46 0.26
CA ARG A 171 1.85 -5.79 -0.98
C ARG A 171 2.09 -6.68 -2.18
N TYR A 172 1.19 -6.62 -3.15
CA TYR A 172 1.40 -7.25 -4.43
C TYR A 172 2.57 -6.56 -5.16
N VAL A 173 3.59 -7.34 -5.52
CA VAL A 173 4.77 -6.88 -6.26
C VAL A 173 4.74 -7.51 -7.64
N ARG A 174 4.81 -6.71 -8.68
CA ARG A 174 4.85 -7.20 -10.06
C ARG A 174 6.16 -7.89 -10.36
N SER A 175 6.13 -8.87 -11.27
CA SER A 175 7.34 -9.63 -11.65
C SER A 175 8.43 -8.78 -12.31
N ASP A 176 8.06 -7.67 -12.96
CA ASP A 176 8.98 -6.72 -13.58
C ASP A 176 9.61 -5.74 -12.56
N GLU A 177 8.97 -5.52 -11.42
CA GLU A 177 9.50 -4.70 -10.33
C GLU A 177 10.59 -5.42 -9.52
N VAL A 178 10.57 -6.74 -9.50
CA VAL A 178 11.55 -7.56 -8.75
C VAL A 178 13.00 -7.37 -9.26
N ALA A 179 13.20 -6.92 -10.49
CA ALA A 179 14.50 -6.62 -11.04
C ALA A 179 15.12 -5.28 -10.62
N GLY A 180 14.36 -4.42 -9.91
CA GLY A 180 14.81 -3.11 -9.45
C GLY A 180 15.64 -3.16 -8.16
N ARG A 181 16.35 -2.06 -7.85
CA ARG A 181 17.20 -1.91 -6.65
C ARG A 181 16.44 -2.08 -5.32
N HIS A 182 15.13 -1.94 -5.32
CA HIS A 182 14.26 -2.10 -4.15
C HIS A 182 13.77 -3.54 -3.93
N ALA A 183 14.18 -4.49 -4.78
CA ALA A 183 13.88 -5.92 -4.62
C ALA A 183 14.51 -6.56 -3.37
N HIS A 184 15.36 -5.85 -2.65
CA HIS A 184 16.03 -6.30 -1.43
C HIS A 184 15.33 -5.82 -0.15
N GLY A 185 14.01 -5.64 -0.17
CA GLY A 185 13.25 -5.32 1.02
C GLY A 185 13.57 -6.29 2.17
N GLN A 186 13.55 -5.80 3.39
CA GLN A 186 13.80 -6.62 4.58
C GLN A 186 12.68 -7.65 4.77
N PRO A 187 12.96 -8.80 5.39
CA PRO A 187 11.95 -9.84 5.58
C PRO A 187 10.75 -9.30 6.38
N LEU A 188 9.54 -9.59 5.90
CA LEU A 188 8.29 -9.29 6.59
C LEU A 188 7.77 -10.59 7.22
N LEU A 189 7.78 -10.64 8.55
CA LEU A 189 7.17 -11.72 9.32
C LEU A 189 5.78 -11.28 9.78
N ILE A 190 4.75 -12.09 9.49
CA ILE A 190 3.38 -11.82 9.91
C ILE A 190 2.89 -12.96 10.79
N MET A 191 2.26 -12.62 11.92
CA MET A 191 1.78 -13.54 12.93
C MET A 191 0.39 -13.11 13.42
N ARG A 192 -0.43 -14.05 13.86
CA ARG A 192 -1.72 -13.71 14.51
C ARG A 192 -1.51 -12.88 15.77
N ASP A 193 -0.55 -13.25 16.57
CA ASP A 193 -0.07 -12.46 17.69
C ASP A 193 1.46 -12.33 17.59
N PRO A 194 1.97 -11.11 17.32
CA PRO A 194 3.41 -10.90 17.17
C PRO A 194 4.17 -10.86 18.50
N GLY A 195 3.47 -10.96 19.63
CA GLY A 195 4.07 -11.01 20.97
C GLY A 195 4.40 -9.67 21.58
N HIS A 196 4.22 -8.58 20.84
CA HIS A 196 4.34 -7.21 21.38
C HIS A 196 2.99 -6.50 21.39
N ARG A 197 2.89 -5.42 22.14
CA ARG A 197 1.66 -4.65 22.33
C ARG A 197 1.84 -3.20 21.93
N PHE A 198 0.72 -2.57 21.63
CA PHE A 198 0.64 -1.14 21.34
C PHE A 198 -0.15 -0.42 22.44
N THR A 199 0.32 0.76 22.82
CA THR A 199 -0.34 1.66 23.76
C THR A 199 -0.48 3.06 23.18
N LEU A 200 -1.44 3.83 23.70
CA LEU A 200 -1.74 5.19 23.30
C LEU A 200 -1.85 6.10 24.50
N ASP A 201 -1.19 7.25 24.46
CA ASP A 201 -1.37 8.32 25.44
C ASP A 201 -1.19 9.70 24.80
N LEU A 202 -2.28 10.29 24.33
CA LEU A 202 -2.27 11.59 23.67
C LEU A 202 -2.95 12.66 24.52
N THR A 203 -2.43 13.88 24.42
CA THR A 203 -3.09 15.09 24.90
C THR A 203 -3.66 15.85 23.70
N MET A 204 -4.97 16.05 23.65
CA MET A 204 -5.65 16.73 22.55
C MET A 204 -6.28 18.05 23.03
N ARG A 205 -6.02 19.16 22.30
CA ARG A 205 -6.46 20.51 22.65
C ARG A 205 -7.32 21.12 21.54
N GLY A 206 -8.37 21.81 21.92
CA GLY A 206 -9.26 22.48 20.96
C GLY A 206 -10.07 21.49 20.12
N VAL A 207 -10.40 20.33 20.67
CA VAL A 207 -11.11 19.25 20.00
C VAL A 207 -12.36 18.86 20.78
N GLU A 208 -13.39 18.46 20.07
CA GLU A 208 -14.68 18.02 20.64
C GLU A 208 -15.03 16.62 20.08
N ALA A 209 -15.84 15.89 20.85
CA ALA A 209 -16.44 14.62 20.43
C ALA A 209 -15.43 13.62 19.81
N ILE A 210 -14.37 13.28 20.58
CA ILE A 210 -13.37 12.33 20.13
C ILE A 210 -13.95 10.92 20.13
N ALA A 211 -13.76 10.21 19.00
CA ALA A 211 -14.15 8.82 18.82
C ALA A 211 -13.10 8.05 18.00
N SER A 212 -13.18 6.75 18.02
CA SER A 212 -12.39 5.89 17.13
C SER A 212 -13.28 4.75 16.62
N PRO A 213 -13.37 4.58 15.29
CA PRO A 213 -14.07 3.43 14.72
C PRO A 213 -13.28 2.13 14.88
N SER A 214 -11.96 2.19 15.12
CA SER A 214 -11.10 1.02 15.15
C SER A 214 -10.80 0.51 16.57
N HIS A 215 -10.82 1.36 17.59
CA HIS A 215 -10.42 1.01 18.97
C HIS A 215 -11.29 1.71 20.01
N ALA A 216 -11.61 1.00 21.09
CA ALA A 216 -12.26 1.61 22.24
C ALA A 216 -11.32 2.60 22.95
N LEU A 217 -11.79 3.82 23.22
CA LEU A 217 -11.02 4.89 23.84
C LEU A 217 -11.46 5.19 25.26
N ALA A 218 -10.50 5.49 26.13
CA ALA A 218 -10.68 6.13 27.42
C ALA A 218 -10.30 7.61 27.28
N VAL A 219 -11.29 8.50 27.30
CA VAL A 219 -11.12 9.94 27.19
C VAL A 219 -11.37 10.58 28.54
N THR A 220 -10.39 11.33 29.08
CA THR A 220 -10.47 11.98 30.38
C THR A 220 -10.04 13.45 30.27
N PRO A 221 -10.64 14.35 31.09
CA PRO A 221 -10.15 15.70 31.18
C PRO A 221 -8.70 15.77 31.64
N ALA A 222 -7.93 16.67 31.06
CA ALA A 222 -6.56 17.00 31.44
C ALA A 222 -6.41 18.51 31.67
N ALA A 223 -5.30 18.92 32.29
CA ALA A 223 -5.06 20.33 32.61
C ALA A 223 -5.14 21.26 31.38
N MET A 224 -4.85 20.75 30.19
CA MET A 224 -4.85 21.53 28.96
C MET A 224 -5.54 20.74 27.82
N GLY A 225 -6.81 20.36 27.98
CA GLY A 225 -7.58 19.66 26.98
C GLY A 225 -8.05 18.28 27.43
N LEU A 226 -7.99 17.30 26.54
CA LEU A 226 -8.43 15.93 26.79
C LEU A 226 -7.24 14.97 26.68
N ARG A 227 -7.16 14.01 27.59
CA ARG A 227 -6.21 12.90 27.51
C ARG A 227 -6.93 11.70 26.93
N VAL A 228 -6.35 11.13 25.88
CA VAL A 228 -6.90 10.02 25.10
C VAL A 228 -5.99 8.81 25.24
N ARG A 229 -6.56 7.70 25.66
CA ARG A 229 -5.87 6.40 25.81
C ARG A 229 -6.74 5.29 25.22
N LEU A 230 -6.13 4.13 24.99
CA LEU A 230 -6.91 2.92 24.74
C LEU A 230 -7.66 2.50 26.01
N ALA A 231 -8.93 2.08 25.87
CA ALA A 231 -9.76 1.65 27.02
C ALA A 231 -9.17 0.40 27.68
N ASP A 232 -8.63 -0.53 26.88
CA ASP A 232 -8.03 -1.77 27.37
C ASP A 232 -6.57 -1.59 27.86
N GLY A 233 -6.04 -0.37 27.81
CA GLY A 233 -4.67 -0.03 28.15
C GLY A 233 -3.66 -0.37 27.06
N GLU A 234 -3.66 -1.63 26.58
CA GLU A 234 -2.81 -2.10 25.48
C GLU A 234 -3.58 -3.01 24.52
N VAL A 235 -3.18 -3.03 23.25
CA VAL A 235 -3.80 -3.87 22.21
C VAL A 235 -2.77 -4.58 21.36
N THR A 236 -3.19 -5.66 20.70
CA THR A 236 -2.42 -6.23 19.58
C THR A 236 -2.50 -5.27 18.40
N PRO A 237 -1.36 -4.91 17.75
CA PRO A 237 -1.35 -3.96 16.65
C PRO A 237 -1.80 -4.63 15.33
N ASP A 238 -3.04 -5.08 15.23
CA ASP A 238 -3.59 -5.82 14.10
C ASP A 238 -4.43 -4.98 13.12
N ARG A 239 -4.60 -3.70 13.42
CA ARG A 239 -5.35 -2.75 12.59
C ARG A 239 -4.90 -1.32 12.86
N ASP A 240 -5.16 -0.43 11.90
CA ASP A 240 -4.85 0.99 12.05
C ASP A 240 -5.64 1.61 13.20
N LEU A 241 -4.98 2.49 13.95
CA LEU A 241 -5.65 3.39 14.87
C LEU A 241 -6.20 4.59 14.08
N ALA A 242 -7.51 4.74 14.04
CA ALA A 242 -8.18 5.91 13.47
C ALA A 242 -8.83 6.73 14.60
N LEU A 243 -8.41 7.97 14.77
CA LEU A 243 -9.03 8.92 15.70
C LEU A 243 -9.83 9.94 14.90
N ARG A 244 -11.07 10.18 15.31
CA ARG A 244 -11.97 11.16 14.68
C ARG A 244 -12.45 12.16 15.74
N TRP A 245 -12.52 13.44 15.38
CA TRP A 245 -13.06 14.48 16.25
C TRP A 245 -13.65 15.61 15.43
N ARG A 246 -14.52 16.39 16.06
CA ARG A 246 -15.04 17.61 15.45
C ARG A 246 -14.12 18.79 15.76
N ALA A 247 -13.87 19.61 14.75
CA ALA A 247 -13.33 20.94 14.94
C ALA A 247 -14.51 21.95 14.92
N ALA A 248 -14.47 22.92 15.82
CA ALA A 248 -15.47 23.99 15.83
C ALA A 248 -15.25 24.89 14.59
N GLN A 249 -15.88 24.55 13.47
CA GLN A 249 -15.83 25.33 12.22
C GLN A 249 -17.25 25.67 11.75
N ASP A 250 -17.43 26.92 11.32
CA ASP A 250 -18.65 27.33 10.63
C ASP A 250 -18.51 27.06 9.13
N ALA A 251 -18.96 25.89 8.68
CA ALA A 251 -18.86 25.46 7.29
C ALA A 251 -19.64 26.38 6.32
N THR A 252 -20.54 27.22 6.80
CA THR A 252 -21.31 28.18 5.96
C THR A 252 -20.47 29.37 5.51
N ARG A 253 -19.30 29.58 6.09
CA ARG A 253 -18.35 30.62 5.74
C ARG A 253 -17.09 30.06 5.12
N PRO A 254 -16.42 30.82 4.21
CA PRO A 254 -15.13 30.38 3.70
C PRO A 254 -14.13 30.32 4.85
N THR A 255 -13.41 29.24 4.95
CA THR A 255 -12.37 29.03 5.96
C THR A 255 -11.01 29.38 5.39
N LEU A 256 -10.24 30.21 6.11
CA LEU A 256 -8.83 30.43 5.86
C LEU A 256 -8.13 30.68 7.19
N GLN A 257 -7.38 29.67 7.65
CA GLN A 257 -6.55 29.76 8.86
C GLN A 257 -5.10 29.59 8.45
N VAL A 258 -4.22 30.43 8.99
CA VAL A 258 -2.79 30.46 8.65
C VAL A 258 -1.94 30.44 9.92
N TRP A 259 -1.01 29.49 9.97
CA TRP A 259 0.02 29.38 11.00
C TRP A 259 1.38 29.67 10.38
N THR A 260 2.25 30.35 11.10
CA THR A 260 3.56 30.74 10.60
C THR A 260 4.67 30.35 11.57
N GLN A 261 5.83 30.01 11.02
CA GLN A 261 7.05 29.73 11.77
C GLN A 261 8.26 30.28 11.03
N ARG A 262 9.15 30.93 11.76
CA ARG A 262 10.48 31.31 11.26
C ARG A 262 11.55 30.56 12.06
N PRO A 263 12.32 29.62 11.44
CA PRO A 263 13.48 29.05 12.09
C PRO A 263 14.51 30.13 12.44
N ALA A 264 15.22 29.93 13.56
CA ALA A 264 16.08 30.97 14.16
C ALA A 264 17.16 31.53 13.22
N ASN A 265 17.60 30.75 12.23
CA ASN A 265 18.72 31.11 11.35
C ASN A 265 18.30 31.26 9.87
N GLU A 266 16.99 31.38 9.61
CA GLU A 266 16.47 31.49 8.25
C GLU A 266 15.81 32.83 7.97
N ALA A 267 16.02 33.36 6.75
CA ALA A 267 15.33 34.53 6.26
C ALA A 267 13.88 34.26 5.83
N ASN A 268 13.56 32.97 5.59
CA ASN A 268 12.25 32.56 5.15
C ASN A 268 11.32 32.25 6.33
N VAL A 269 10.06 32.53 6.10
CA VAL A 269 8.96 32.11 6.96
C VAL A 269 8.28 30.92 6.31
N TYR A 270 8.03 29.88 7.09
CA TYR A 270 7.17 28.78 6.70
C TYR A 270 5.75 29.08 7.16
N PHE A 271 4.78 28.74 6.35
CA PHE A 271 3.38 28.87 6.69
C PHE A 271 2.61 27.58 6.35
N LEU A 272 1.60 27.33 7.14
CA LEU A 272 0.60 26.29 6.91
C LEU A 272 -0.75 27.00 6.79
N ALA A 273 -1.48 26.74 5.71
CA ALA A 273 -2.82 27.28 5.50
C ALA A 273 -3.83 26.14 5.41
N LEU A 274 -4.94 26.28 6.12
CA LEU A 274 -6.15 25.52 5.95
C LEU A 274 -7.14 26.40 5.19
N ALA A 275 -7.56 25.98 4.01
CA ALA A 275 -8.50 26.71 3.17
C ALA A 275 -9.69 25.84 2.78
N ALA A 276 -10.91 26.39 2.85
CA ALA A 276 -12.13 25.75 2.38
C ALA A 276 -13.07 26.79 1.78
N PRO A 277 -13.66 26.56 0.59
CA PRO A 277 -14.79 27.33 0.12
C PRO A 277 -15.99 27.11 1.04
N PRO A 278 -16.95 28.08 1.11
CA PRO A 278 -18.12 27.92 1.95
C PRO A 278 -19.01 26.76 1.47
N LEU A 279 -19.66 26.09 2.40
CA LEU A 279 -20.71 25.14 2.08
C LEU A 279 -21.91 25.90 1.53
N THR A 280 -22.23 25.69 0.27
CA THR A 280 -23.41 26.27 -0.41
C THR A 280 -24.42 25.18 -0.70
N ALA A 281 -25.68 25.57 -0.80
CA ALA A 281 -26.73 24.60 -1.19
C ALA A 281 -26.41 23.96 -2.56
N PRO A 282 -26.71 22.68 -2.75
CA PRO A 282 -26.53 22.03 -4.03
C PRO A 282 -27.23 22.82 -5.15
N SER A 283 -26.53 23.07 -6.24
CA SER A 283 -27.11 23.58 -7.48
C SER A 283 -27.82 22.41 -8.20
N ASP A 284 -28.51 22.71 -9.29
CA ASP A 284 -29.12 21.67 -10.14
C ASP A 284 -28.08 20.60 -10.47
N LEU A 285 -28.41 19.34 -10.15
CA LEU A 285 -27.52 18.22 -10.33
C LEU A 285 -27.17 18.07 -11.82
N LYS A 286 -25.92 18.24 -12.18
CA LYS A 286 -25.44 17.95 -13.53
C LYS A 286 -25.48 16.44 -13.78
N PRO A 287 -25.74 15.98 -15.01
CA PRO A 287 -25.54 14.59 -15.37
C PRO A 287 -24.13 14.14 -15.01
N ARG A 288 -24.00 12.90 -14.58
CA ARG A 288 -22.70 12.33 -14.15
C ARG A 288 -22.20 11.28 -15.14
N GLU A 289 -20.89 11.27 -15.33
CA GLU A 289 -20.16 10.15 -15.90
C GLU A 289 -19.42 9.46 -14.73
N ALA A 290 -19.84 8.25 -14.40
CA ALA A 290 -19.37 7.52 -13.23
C ALA A 290 -18.62 6.24 -13.65
N LEU A 291 -17.31 6.20 -13.48
CA LEU A 291 -16.51 4.99 -13.64
C LEU A 291 -16.33 4.31 -12.30
N LEU A 292 -16.54 3.00 -12.25
CA LEU A 292 -16.37 2.19 -11.05
C LEU A 292 -15.33 1.10 -11.31
N LEU A 293 -14.22 1.15 -10.59
CA LEU A 293 -13.21 0.10 -10.54
C LEU A 293 -13.34 -0.66 -9.23
N VAL A 294 -13.57 -1.95 -9.27
CA VAL A 294 -13.70 -2.80 -8.08
C VAL A 294 -12.61 -3.85 -8.09
N ASP A 295 -11.79 -3.83 -7.06
CA ASP A 295 -10.76 -4.81 -6.80
C ASP A 295 -11.39 -6.14 -6.41
N HIS A 296 -11.10 -7.19 -7.17
CA HIS A 296 -11.49 -8.54 -6.84
C HIS A 296 -10.28 -9.49 -6.78
N SER A 297 -9.13 -8.92 -6.42
CA SER A 297 -7.90 -9.67 -6.15
C SER A 297 -8.07 -10.61 -4.95
N GLY A 298 -7.12 -11.54 -4.80
CA GLY A 298 -7.17 -12.53 -3.73
C GLY A 298 -7.17 -11.94 -2.31
N SER A 299 -6.60 -10.75 -2.10
CA SER A 299 -6.62 -10.05 -0.80
C SER A 299 -8.01 -9.58 -0.39
N MET A 300 -8.93 -9.42 -1.36
CA MET A 300 -10.33 -9.03 -1.12
C MET A 300 -11.23 -10.19 -0.71
N TYR A 301 -10.71 -11.41 -0.56
CA TYR A 301 -11.53 -12.58 -0.24
C TYR A 301 -12.26 -12.44 1.11
N GLY A 302 -13.50 -12.96 1.17
CA GLY A 302 -14.28 -13.03 2.41
C GLY A 302 -15.11 -11.78 2.70
N ALA A 303 -15.04 -11.26 3.92
CA ALA A 303 -15.83 -10.11 4.36
C ALA A 303 -15.56 -8.85 3.52
N LYS A 304 -14.32 -8.60 3.12
CA LYS A 304 -13.94 -7.47 2.26
C LYS A 304 -14.66 -7.50 0.91
N TRP A 305 -14.74 -8.68 0.30
CA TRP A 305 -15.47 -8.83 -0.97
C TRP A 305 -16.97 -8.58 -0.80
N ALA A 306 -17.57 -9.12 0.27
CA ALA A 306 -18.96 -8.86 0.56
C ALA A 306 -19.22 -7.36 0.74
N ALA A 307 -18.36 -6.65 1.45
CA ALA A 307 -18.41 -5.21 1.63
C ALA A 307 -18.22 -4.46 0.30
N ALA A 308 -17.27 -4.87 -0.55
CA ALA A 308 -17.03 -4.27 -1.87
C ALA A 308 -18.23 -4.44 -2.82
N VAL A 309 -18.82 -5.64 -2.86
CA VAL A 309 -20.05 -5.91 -3.64
C VAL A 309 -21.21 -5.07 -3.15
N TRP A 310 -21.35 -4.93 -1.83
CA TRP A 310 -22.39 -4.08 -1.25
C TRP A 310 -22.16 -2.61 -1.60
N ALA A 311 -20.94 -2.11 -1.45
CA ALA A 311 -20.58 -0.74 -1.79
C ALA A 311 -20.81 -0.44 -3.27
N ALA A 312 -20.35 -1.31 -4.17
CA ALA A 312 -20.57 -1.18 -5.61
C ALA A 312 -22.07 -1.19 -5.96
N SER A 313 -22.83 -2.11 -5.36
CA SER A 313 -24.28 -2.21 -5.60
C SER A 313 -25.04 -0.97 -5.09
N SER A 314 -24.68 -0.46 -3.92
CA SER A 314 -25.28 0.73 -3.33
C SER A 314 -24.96 1.97 -4.16
N PHE A 315 -23.71 2.11 -4.60
CA PHE A 315 -23.27 3.17 -5.48
C PHE A 315 -24.06 3.18 -6.81
N LEU A 316 -24.14 2.04 -7.50
CA LEU A 316 -24.83 1.93 -8.77
C LEU A 316 -26.32 2.29 -8.67
N ARG A 317 -26.99 1.93 -7.57
CA ARG A 317 -28.42 2.27 -7.34
C ARG A 317 -28.68 3.76 -7.10
N GLN A 318 -27.66 4.55 -6.79
CA GLN A 318 -27.79 6.00 -6.61
C GLN A 318 -27.59 6.79 -7.91
N LEU A 319 -27.27 6.10 -9.01
CA LEU A 319 -27.24 6.70 -10.33
C LEU A 319 -28.66 6.94 -10.86
N THR A 320 -28.82 8.01 -11.61
CA THR A 320 -30.09 8.44 -12.20
C THR A 320 -30.11 8.20 -13.71
N ALA A 321 -31.27 8.24 -14.32
CA ALA A 321 -31.42 8.04 -15.77
C ALA A 321 -30.65 9.07 -16.63
N GLN A 322 -30.21 10.18 -16.05
CA GLN A 322 -29.37 11.19 -16.72
C GLN A 322 -27.87 10.82 -16.70
N ASP A 323 -27.48 9.88 -15.84
CA ASP A 323 -26.10 9.49 -15.63
C ASP A 323 -25.65 8.41 -16.63
N ARG A 324 -24.36 8.34 -16.85
CA ARG A 324 -23.71 7.25 -17.57
C ARG A 324 -22.68 6.59 -16.71
N PHE A 325 -22.48 5.29 -16.88
CA PHE A 325 -21.56 4.55 -16.04
C PHE A 325 -20.78 3.48 -16.82
N ALA A 326 -19.64 3.08 -16.28
CA ALA A 326 -18.91 1.88 -16.64
C ALA A 326 -18.42 1.19 -15.37
N VAL A 327 -18.36 -0.14 -15.39
CA VAL A 327 -17.88 -0.97 -14.28
C VAL A 327 -16.78 -1.87 -14.80
N CYS A 328 -15.65 -1.89 -14.06
CA CYS A 328 -14.56 -2.83 -14.27
C CYS A 328 -14.26 -3.54 -12.96
N LEU A 329 -14.21 -4.86 -13.00
CA LEU A 329 -13.59 -5.67 -11.95
C LEU A 329 -12.15 -5.92 -12.36
N PHE A 330 -11.21 -5.82 -11.41
CA PHE A 330 -9.81 -6.05 -11.74
C PHE A 330 -9.10 -6.92 -10.69
N ASP A 331 -8.28 -7.82 -11.20
CA ASP A 331 -7.28 -8.57 -10.46
C ASP A 331 -5.93 -8.48 -11.21
N SER A 332 -5.39 -9.58 -11.66
CA SER A 332 -4.30 -9.62 -12.67
C SER A 332 -4.81 -9.31 -14.09
N VAL A 333 -6.11 -9.25 -14.28
CA VAL A 333 -6.82 -8.99 -15.55
C VAL A 333 -7.97 -8.02 -15.27
N GLN A 334 -8.41 -7.28 -16.29
CA GLN A 334 -9.50 -6.33 -16.21
C GLN A 334 -10.73 -6.90 -16.91
N TYR A 335 -11.85 -6.93 -16.18
CA TYR A 335 -13.14 -7.43 -16.67
C TYR A 335 -14.13 -6.27 -16.73
N TRP A 336 -14.45 -5.84 -17.92
CA TRP A 336 -15.40 -4.76 -18.14
C TRP A 336 -16.82 -5.31 -18.29
N PHE A 337 -17.77 -4.69 -17.60
CA PHE A 337 -19.21 -4.98 -17.78
C PHE A 337 -19.67 -4.74 -19.22
N ALA A 338 -19.15 -3.68 -19.83
CA ALA A 338 -19.41 -3.34 -21.23
C ALA A 338 -18.22 -2.58 -21.80
N ASP A 339 -18.04 -2.60 -23.12
CA ASP A 339 -16.93 -1.92 -23.82
C ASP A 339 -17.06 -0.39 -23.86
N THR A 340 -18.22 0.14 -23.53
CA THR A 340 -18.55 1.57 -23.56
C THR A 340 -19.36 1.98 -22.34
N LEU A 341 -19.42 3.29 -22.09
CA LEU A 341 -20.29 3.87 -21.07
C LEU A 341 -21.76 3.53 -21.33
N GLN A 342 -22.43 2.97 -20.35
CA GLN A 342 -23.85 2.62 -20.39
C GLN A 342 -24.71 3.74 -19.81
N ALA A 343 -25.93 3.90 -20.33
CA ALA A 343 -26.93 4.75 -19.66
C ALA A 343 -27.40 4.08 -18.36
N ALA A 344 -27.56 4.85 -17.31
CA ALA A 344 -27.97 4.33 -16.01
C ALA A 344 -29.48 4.02 -15.95
N THR A 345 -29.94 3.12 -16.83
CA THR A 345 -31.30 2.58 -16.78
C THR A 345 -31.42 1.54 -15.67
N PRO A 346 -32.62 1.33 -15.09
CA PRO A 346 -32.80 0.32 -14.05
C PRO A 346 -32.30 -1.07 -14.45
N ASP A 347 -32.57 -1.49 -15.71
CA ASP A 347 -32.15 -2.80 -16.23
C ASP A 347 -30.62 -2.87 -16.36
N ALA A 348 -29.95 -1.82 -16.84
CA ALA A 348 -28.49 -1.78 -16.96
C ALA A 348 -27.82 -1.77 -15.57
N ILE A 349 -28.38 -1.07 -14.60
CA ILE A 349 -27.90 -1.04 -13.21
C ILE A 349 -28.00 -2.44 -12.58
N GLU A 350 -29.15 -3.10 -12.66
CA GLU A 350 -29.30 -4.44 -12.05
C GLU A 350 -28.44 -5.48 -12.80
N ALA A 351 -28.26 -5.37 -14.12
CA ALA A 351 -27.33 -6.21 -14.85
C ALA A 351 -25.88 -6.01 -14.42
N ALA A 352 -25.45 -4.76 -14.19
CA ALA A 352 -24.12 -4.45 -13.68
C ALA A 352 -23.91 -4.96 -12.24
N ILE A 353 -24.92 -4.85 -11.39
CA ILE A 353 -24.89 -5.41 -10.02
C ILE A 353 -24.79 -6.94 -10.07
N ALA A 354 -25.54 -7.58 -10.97
CA ALA A 354 -25.43 -9.02 -11.17
C ALA A 354 -24.03 -9.44 -11.65
N PHE A 355 -23.44 -8.65 -12.55
CA PHE A 355 -22.06 -8.86 -13.01
C PHE A 355 -21.05 -8.80 -11.84
N VAL A 356 -21.12 -7.78 -10.99
CA VAL A 356 -20.23 -7.66 -9.82
C VAL A 356 -20.41 -8.84 -8.86
N ARG A 357 -21.65 -9.29 -8.64
CA ARG A 357 -21.97 -10.40 -7.71
C ARG A 357 -21.56 -11.78 -8.22
N ALA A 358 -21.46 -11.95 -9.52
CA ALA A 358 -21.14 -13.24 -10.14
C ALA A 358 -19.66 -13.62 -9.98
N GLU A 359 -18.80 -12.65 -9.76
CA GLU A 359 -17.35 -12.84 -9.69
C GLU A 359 -16.86 -13.17 -8.27
N ARG A 360 -15.70 -13.82 -8.19
CA ARG A 360 -15.04 -14.17 -6.94
C ARG A 360 -13.61 -13.65 -6.90
N PRO A 361 -13.15 -13.14 -5.74
CA PRO A 361 -11.79 -12.62 -5.60
C PRO A 361 -10.74 -13.68 -5.91
N MET A 362 -9.84 -13.36 -6.83
CA MET A 362 -8.71 -14.22 -7.21
C MET A 362 -7.57 -13.39 -7.79
N GLY A 363 -6.37 -13.97 -7.82
CA GLY A 363 -5.23 -13.39 -8.55
C GLY A 363 -4.49 -12.29 -7.80
N GLY A 364 -3.68 -11.55 -8.55
CA GLY A 364 -2.95 -10.37 -8.07
C GLY A 364 -3.76 -9.09 -8.22
N THR A 365 -3.10 -7.93 -8.06
CA THR A 365 -3.76 -6.61 -8.06
C THR A 365 -3.07 -5.70 -9.09
N GLU A 366 -3.62 -5.60 -10.31
CA GLU A 366 -3.10 -4.75 -11.39
C GLU A 366 -3.90 -3.43 -11.49
N LEU A 367 -3.98 -2.69 -10.38
CA LEU A 367 -4.70 -1.41 -10.29
C LEU A 367 -4.22 -0.40 -11.34
N GLY A 368 -2.90 -0.32 -11.59
CA GLY A 368 -2.34 0.61 -12.58
C GLY A 368 -2.86 0.36 -14.00
N VAL A 369 -3.05 -0.91 -14.39
CA VAL A 369 -3.61 -1.26 -15.71
C VAL A 369 -5.11 -0.95 -15.78
N ALA A 370 -5.85 -1.28 -14.72
CA ALA A 370 -7.28 -0.98 -14.64
C ALA A 370 -7.54 0.53 -14.72
N LEU A 371 -6.74 1.31 -14.00
CA LEU A 371 -6.80 2.77 -14.01
C LEU A 371 -6.49 3.34 -15.39
N GLU A 372 -5.42 2.88 -16.04
CA GLU A 372 -5.05 3.32 -17.39
C GLU A 372 -6.15 3.05 -18.41
N GLN A 373 -6.76 1.87 -18.37
CA GLN A 373 -7.91 1.54 -19.24
C GLN A 373 -9.12 2.43 -18.95
N ALA A 374 -9.47 2.62 -17.67
CA ALA A 374 -10.59 3.47 -17.27
C ALA A 374 -10.40 4.92 -17.73
N LEU A 375 -9.22 5.48 -17.54
CA LEU A 375 -8.90 6.85 -17.93
C LEU A 375 -8.84 7.03 -19.47
N SER A 376 -8.62 5.96 -20.23
CA SER A 376 -8.61 5.97 -21.69
C SER A 376 -10.00 5.89 -22.33
N LEU A 377 -11.05 5.51 -21.58
CA LEU A 377 -12.41 5.43 -22.10
C LEU A 377 -12.88 6.78 -22.69
N PRO A 378 -13.61 6.76 -23.82
CA PRO A 378 -14.21 7.97 -24.37
C PRO A 378 -15.04 8.72 -23.34
N ARG A 379 -14.95 10.04 -23.33
CA ARG A 379 -15.68 10.89 -22.40
C ARG A 379 -17.04 11.28 -22.97
N THR A 380 -18.02 11.40 -22.09
CA THR A 380 -19.33 11.93 -22.44
C THR A 380 -19.20 13.41 -22.83
N GLU A 381 -19.78 13.81 -23.95
CA GLU A 381 -19.80 15.20 -24.39
C GLU A 381 -20.73 16.07 -23.54
N GLY A 382 -20.47 17.36 -23.48
CA GLY A 382 -21.29 18.33 -22.76
C GLY A 382 -20.86 18.63 -21.33
N GLU A 383 -21.70 19.40 -20.64
CA GLU A 383 -21.48 19.75 -19.21
C GLU A 383 -21.84 18.58 -18.30
N VAL A 384 -20.92 17.68 -18.12
CA VAL A 384 -21.06 16.46 -17.34
C VAL A 384 -20.04 16.44 -16.21
N ALA A 385 -20.47 16.12 -15.00
CA ALA A 385 -19.56 15.88 -13.88
C ALA A 385 -18.92 14.49 -14.04
N ARG A 386 -17.58 14.43 -14.12
CA ARG A 386 -16.86 13.17 -14.38
C ARG A 386 -16.17 12.67 -13.15
N HIS A 387 -16.45 11.42 -12.80
CA HIS A 387 -15.96 10.79 -11.60
C HIS A 387 -15.46 9.37 -11.85
N LEU A 388 -14.42 9.00 -11.13
CA LEU A 388 -13.91 7.65 -11.06
C LEU A 388 -13.87 7.25 -9.58
N LEU A 389 -14.53 6.16 -9.23
CA LEU A 389 -14.48 5.56 -7.90
C LEU A 389 -13.72 4.24 -7.96
N VAL A 390 -12.71 4.10 -7.10
CA VAL A 390 -11.96 2.86 -6.91
C VAL A 390 -12.35 2.25 -5.57
N ILE A 391 -12.72 0.97 -5.57
CA ILE A 391 -12.97 0.18 -4.35
C ILE A 391 -11.89 -0.90 -4.27
N THR A 392 -11.03 -0.87 -3.25
CA THR A 392 -9.86 -1.74 -3.14
C THR A 392 -9.32 -1.76 -1.70
N ASP A 393 -8.43 -2.69 -1.35
CA ASP A 393 -7.59 -2.58 -0.15
C ASP A 393 -6.27 -1.82 -0.41
N ALA A 394 -6.03 -1.43 -1.67
CA ALA A 394 -4.86 -0.68 -2.15
C ALA A 394 -3.50 -1.36 -1.87
N GLN A 395 -3.46 -2.68 -1.70
CA GLN A 395 -2.23 -3.43 -1.37
C GLN A 395 -1.37 -3.68 -2.62
N VAL A 396 -0.86 -2.60 -3.21
CA VAL A 396 -0.02 -2.61 -4.41
C VAL A 396 1.32 -1.91 -4.17
N SER A 397 2.35 -2.28 -4.92
CA SER A 397 3.69 -1.66 -4.85
C SER A 397 3.91 -0.59 -5.92
N ASP A 398 3.17 -0.62 -7.05
CA ASP A 398 3.33 0.27 -8.22
C ASP A 398 2.77 1.70 -7.98
N ASN A 399 3.02 2.25 -6.79
CA ASN A 399 2.51 3.55 -6.38
C ASN A 399 2.92 4.66 -7.37
N ALA A 400 4.15 4.65 -7.84
CA ALA A 400 4.68 5.70 -8.70
C ALA A 400 3.95 5.79 -10.05
N ARG A 401 3.64 4.64 -10.67
CA ARG A 401 2.88 4.59 -11.93
C ARG A 401 1.44 5.03 -11.71
N ILE A 402 0.78 4.53 -10.68
CA ILE A 402 -0.60 4.87 -10.34
C ILE A 402 -0.73 6.37 -10.12
N LEU A 403 0.14 6.95 -9.29
CA LEU A 403 0.13 8.38 -9.00
C LEU A 403 0.45 9.24 -10.21
N ARG A 404 1.30 8.75 -11.13
CA ARG A 404 1.54 9.42 -12.40
C ARG A 404 0.28 9.47 -13.27
N LEU A 405 -0.44 8.36 -13.40
CA LEU A 405 -1.68 8.31 -14.18
C LEU A 405 -2.73 9.29 -13.64
N VAL A 406 -2.85 9.38 -12.31
CA VAL A 406 -3.75 10.33 -11.66
C VAL A 406 -3.29 11.78 -11.90
N ASP A 407 -2.00 12.07 -11.78
CA ASP A 407 -1.45 13.40 -12.08
C ASP A 407 -1.64 13.80 -13.56
N ASP A 408 -1.57 12.85 -14.48
CA ASP A 408 -1.76 13.10 -15.92
C ASP A 408 -3.24 13.37 -16.22
N GLU A 409 -4.14 12.64 -15.59
CA GLU A 409 -5.57 12.86 -15.69
C GLU A 409 -5.99 14.22 -15.13
N ALA A 410 -5.52 14.58 -13.94
CA ALA A 410 -5.88 15.83 -13.26
C ALA A 410 -5.51 17.10 -14.05
N ARG A 411 -4.58 16.99 -15.02
CA ARG A 411 -4.19 18.10 -15.89
C ARG A 411 -5.09 18.33 -17.10
N ARG A 412 -6.02 17.41 -17.34
CA ARG A 412 -6.94 17.53 -18.46
C ARG A 412 -8.07 18.50 -18.12
N PRO A 413 -8.52 19.32 -19.06
CA PRO A 413 -9.67 20.22 -18.83
C PRO A 413 -10.98 19.45 -18.61
N ASP A 414 -11.05 18.22 -19.14
CA ASP A 414 -12.18 17.29 -19.04
C ASP A 414 -11.90 16.12 -18.07
N HIS A 415 -11.06 16.35 -17.05
CA HIS A 415 -10.60 15.31 -16.15
C HIS A 415 -11.71 14.64 -15.36
N ARG A 416 -11.46 13.37 -15.00
CA ARG A 416 -12.26 12.59 -14.07
C ARG A 416 -11.70 12.75 -12.67
N ARG A 417 -12.51 13.18 -11.72
CA ARG A 417 -12.10 13.25 -10.31
C ARG A 417 -12.01 11.83 -9.74
N VAL A 418 -10.89 11.51 -9.10
CA VAL A 418 -10.58 10.16 -8.61
C VAL A 418 -10.85 10.08 -7.13
N SER A 419 -11.87 9.31 -6.75
CA SER A 419 -12.18 8.97 -5.35
C SER A 419 -11.86 7.50 -5.08
N ILE A 420 -11.56 7.16 -3.84
CA ILE A 420 -11.20 5.80 -3.45
C ILE A 420 -11.87 5.40 -2.13
N VAL A 421 -12.39 4.19 -2.10
CA VAL A 421 -12.87 3.51 -0.89
C VAL A 421 -11.93 2.35 -0.60
N CYS A 422 -11.22 2.41 0.51
CA CYS A 422 -10.37 1.34 0.98
C CYS A 422 -11.11 0.48 2.00
N ILE A 423 -11.13 -0.83 1.75
CA ILE A 423 -11.78 -1.82 2.62
C ILE A 423 -10.72 -2.74 3.20
N ASP A 424 -10.10 -2.33 4.30
CA ASP A 424 -9.11 -3.13 5.03
C ASP A 424 -8.87 -2.57 6.44
N ALA A 425 -8.46 -3.44 7.35
CA ALA A 425 -7.99 -3.08 8.68
C ALA A 425 -6.63 -2.34 8.65
N ALA A 426 -5.80 -2.61 7.65
CA ALA A 426 -4.48 -2.00 7.43
C ALA A 426 -4.26 -1.68 5.94
N PRO A 427 -5.03 -0.75 5.35
CA PRO A 427 -4.95 -0.41 3.94
C PRO A 427 -3.66 0.35 3.63
N ASN A 428 -3.29 0.41 2.33
CA ASN A 428 -2.27 1.35 1.88
C ASN A 428 -2.84 2.79 1.87
N SER A 429 -2.98 3.35 3.06
CA SER A 429 -3.61 4.66 3.26
C SER A 429 -2.84 5.80 2.58
N TYR A 430 -1.51 5.68 2.46
CA TYR A 430 -0.71 6.65 1.73
C TYR A 430 -1.11 6.73 0.25
N LEU A 431 -1.16 5.59 -0.44
CA LEU A 431 -1.55 5.56 -1.85
C LEU A 431 -2.97 6.10 -2.05
N ALA A 432 -3.90 5.68 -1.21
CA ALA A 432 -5.29 6.10 -1.30
C ALA A 432 -5.45 7.62 -1.15
N HIS A 433 -4.79 8.20 -0.16
CA HIS A 433 -4.80 9.65 0.04
C HIS A 433 -4.15 10.40 -1.12
N GLU A 434 -2.97 9.95 -1.58
CA GLU A 434 -2.29 10.60 -2.70
C GLU A 434 -3.10 10.53 -4.01
N MET A 435 -3.78 9.40 -4.27
CA MET A 435 -4.67 9.28 -5.43
C MET A 435 -5.84 10.29 -5.36
N ALA A 436 -6.50 10.37 -4.21
CA ALA A 436 -7.61 11.29 -4.01
C ALA A 436 -7.17 12.75 -4.06
N ASP A 437 -6.08 13.11 -3.37
CA ASP A 437 -5.57 14.48 -3.30
C ASP A 437 -5.12 15.00 -4.68
N ARG A 438 -4.43 14.14 -5.47
CA ARG A 438 -3.98 14.49 -6.83
C ARG A 438 -5.12 14.48 -7.84
N GLY A 439 -6.05 13.53 -7.68
CA GLY A 439 -7.18 13.37 -8.59
C GLY A 439 -8.39 14.26 -8.26
N GLY A 440 -8.29 15.12 -7.24
CA GLY A 440 -9.37 16.04 -6.87
C GLY A 440 -10.61 15.36 -6.26
N GLY A 441 -10.51 14.10 -5.83
CA GLY A 441 -11.57 13.36 -5.15
C GLY A 441 -11.28 13.13 -3.66
N VAL A 442 -11.89 12.13 -3.05
CA VAL A 442 -11.77 11.80 -1.63
C VAL A 442 -11.36 10.36 -1.41
N ALA A 443 -10.64 10.10 -0.31
CA ALA A 443 -10.37 8.77 0.19
C ALA A 443 -11.25 8.49 1.40
N ARG A 444 -11.87 7.30 1.45
CA ARG A 444 -12.61 6.80 2.60
C ARG A 444 -12.08 5.43 2.99
N PHE A 445 -12.08 5.15 4.28
CA PHE A 445 -11.49 3.93 4.83
C PHE A 445 -12.52 3.20 5.66
N LEU A 446 -12.75 1.96 5.30
CA LEU A 446 -13.66 1.05 5.97
C LEU A 446 -12.85 -0.10 6.52
N THR A 447 -13.18 -0.57 7.71
CA THR A 447 -12.68 -1.85 8.17
C THR A 447 -13.50 -2.97 7.49
N SER A 448 -13.01 -4.16 7.46
CA SER A 448 -13.74 -5.30 6.87
C SER A 448 -14.73 -5.95 7.87
N ALA A 449 -15.08 -5.28 8.97
CA ALA A 449 -16.00 -5.82 9.95
C ALA A 449 -17.44 -5.83 9.38
N PRO A 450 -18.15 -6.97 9.43
CA PRO A 450 -19.50 -7.09 8.86
C PRO A 450 -20.53 -6.15 9.50
N ASP A 451 -20.23 -5.66 10.71
CA ASP A 451 -21.14 -4.88 11.55
C ASP A 451 -20.94 -3.36 11.36
N GLU A 452 -20.11 -2.94 10.41
CA GLU A 452 -19.88 -1.51 10.17
C GLU A 452 -21.06 -0.87 9.45
N GLU A 453 -21.75 0.01 10.15
CA GLU A 453 -22.75 0.94 9.58
C GLU A 453 -22.12 1.95 8.60
N ASP A 454 -20.78 2.03 8.56
CA ASP A 454 -20.03 3.11 7.92
C ASP A 454 -19.91 3.01 6.40
N ILE A 455 -20.19 1.84 5.77
CA ILE A 455 -20.09 1.73 4.30
C ILE A 455 -21.11 2.64 3.61
N ALA A 456 -22.35 2.67 4.10
CA ALA A 456 -23.38 3.55 3.56
C ALA A 456 -22.98 5.01 3.75
N THR A 457 -22.54 5.36 4.94
CA THR A 457 -22.08 6.71 5.29
C THR A 457 -20.92 7.16 4.42
N ALA A 458 -19.92 6.31 4.20
CA ALA A 458 -18.76 6.63 3.35
C ALA A 458 -19.16 6.87 1.89
N LEU A 459 -20.08 6.08 1.36
CA LEU A 459 -20.61 6.28 0.00
C LEU A 459 -21.48 7.52 -0.11
N ASP A 460 -22.33 7.76 0.88
CA ASP A 460 -23.17 8.95 0.93
C ASP A 460 -22.33 10.23 0.99
N GLU A 461 -21.24 10.23 1.75
CA GLU A 461 -20.27 11.33 1.79
C GLU A 461 -19.58 11.56 0.44
N ILE A 462 -19.16 10.49 -0.26
CA ILE A 462 -18.57 10.61 -1.59
C ILE A 462 -19.59 11.19 -2.58
N LEU A 463 -20.81 10.70 -2.56
CA LEU A 463 -21.85 11.16 -3.48
C LEU A 463 -22.32 12.58 -3.15
N ALA A 464 -22.37 12.95 -1.87
CA ALA A 464 -22.62 14.31 -1.45
C ALA A 464 -21.53 15.27 -1.96
N GLU A 465 -20.28 14.87 -1.92
CA GLU A 465 -19.18 15.66 -2.49
C GLU A 465 -19.27 15.75 -4.02
N TRP A 466 -19.69 14.68 -4.70
CA TRP A 466 -19.90 14.72 -6.15
C TRP A 466 -21.06 15.64 -6.55
N ALA A 467 -22.05 15.76 -5.68
CA ALA A 467 -23.20 16.66 -5.88
C ALA A 467 -22.91 18.09 -5.43
N ALA A 468 -21.84 18.32 -4.66
CA ALA A 468 -21.52 19.65 -4.15
C ALA A 468 -21.15 20.61 -5.31
N PRO A 469 -21.63 21.87 -5.25
CA PRO A 469 -21.20 22.89 -6.16
C PRO A 469 -19.69 23.05 -6.12
N LEU A 470 -19.07 23.30 -7.27
CA LEU A 470 -17.63 23.55 -7.37
C LEU A 470 -17.34 25.05 -7.22
N ALA A 471 -16.42 25.40 -6.34
CA ALA A 471 -15.72 26.66 -6.39
C ALA A 471 -14.65 26.53 -7.50
N VAL A 472 -14.90 27.10 -8.66
CA VAL A 472 -14.05 26.96 -9.83
C VAL A 472 -12.84 27.89 -9.77
N ASP A 473 -11.75 27.52 -10.44
CA ASP A 473 -10.50 28.28 -10.47
C ASP A 473 -10.05 28.74 -9.07
N THR A 474 -10.13 27.82 -8.10
CA THR A 474 -9.77 28.15 -6.71
C THR A 474 -8.25 28.23 -6.59
N CYS A 475 -7.78 29.30 -5.99
CA CYS A 475 -6.37 29.48 -5.69
C CYS A 475 -6.14 30.16 -4.33
N LEU A 476 -4.96 29.90 -3.77
CA LEU A 476 -4.45 30.61 -2.61
C LEU A 476 -3.45 31.68 -3.08
N GLU A 477 -3.73 32.94 -2.84
CA GLU A 477 -2.81 34.05 -3.13
C GLU A 477 -2.06 34.49 -1.87
N VAL A 478 -0.76 34.73 -2.03
CA VAL A 478 0.14 35.20 -0.96
C VAL A 478 0.82 36.47 -1.42
N ASN A 479 0.86 37.49 -0.57
CA ASN A 479 1.41 38.86 -0.88
C ASN A 479 2.94 38.92 -0.99
N ARG A 480 3.59 37.77 -1.31
CA ARG A 480 5.04 37.64 -1.51
C ARG A 480 5.34 36.58 -2.56
N GLU A 481 6.55 36.61 -3.11
CA GLU A 481 7.05 35.43 -3.82
C GLU A 481 7.13 34.25 -2.86
N ALA A 482 6.43 33.19 -3.15
CA ALA A 482 6.35 32.02 -2.28
C ALA A 482 6.71 30.74 -3.04
N ALA A 483 7.40 29.83 -2.35
CA ALA A 483 7.51 28.43 -2.78
C ALA A 483 6.48 27.61 -2.02
N LEU A 484 5.76 26.77 -2.73
CA LEU A 484 4.67 25.97 -2.19
C LEU A 484 5.01 24.47 -2.18
N SER A 485 4.45 23.71 -1.24
CA SER A 485 5.02 22.39 -0.96
C SER A 485 4.73 21.34 -2.02
N ALA A 486 3.57 21.27 -2.63
CA ALA A 486 3.27 20.12 -3.48
C ALA A 486 2.22 20.29 -4.57
N ARG A 487 1.52 21.39 -4.65
CA ARG A 487 0.36 21.56 -5.55
C ARG A 487 0.60 22.52 -6.71
N GLY A 488 1.59 22.31 -7.52
CA GLY A 488 1.82 23.13 -8.70
C GLY A 488 2.78 24.30 -8.49
N PRO A 489 3.16 25.02 -9.56
CA PRO A 489 4.02 26.19 -9.46
C PRO A 489 3.25 27.34 -8.81
N ALA A 490 3.95 28.12 -8.00
CA ALA A 490 3.46 29.45 -7.70
C ALA A 490 3.43 30.25 -9.01
N LEU A 491 2.26 30.56 -9.49
CA LEU A 491 2.07 31.45 -10.62
C LEU A 491 2.15 32.90 -10.15
N PRO A 492 2.46 33.86 -11.01
CA PRO A 492 2.28 35.27 -10.66
C PRO A 492 0.84 35.49 -10.22
N GLY A 493 0.63 36.03 -9.02
CA GLY A 493 -0.68 36.40 -8.56
C GLY A 493 -1.27 37.56 -9.38
N ARG A 494 -2.55 37.85 -9.18
CA ARG A 494 -3.27 38.93 -9.91
C ARG A 494 -2.72 40.29 -9.60
N ALA A 495 -2.15 40.50 -8.42
CA ALA A 495 -1.47 41.73 -8.04
C ALA A 495 0.05 41.59 -8.15
N ALA A 496 0.74 42.66 -8.56
CA ALA A 496 2.20 42.65 -8.60
C ALA A 496 2.81 42.32 -7.24
N GLY A 497 3.77 41.38 -7.22
CA GLY A 497 4.41 40.87 -5.99
C GLY A 497 3.62 39.83 -5.21
N TRP A 498 2.48 39.38 -5.72
CA TRP A 498 1.76 38.22 -5.18
C TRP A 498 2.15 36.93 -5.88
N ALA A 499 2.14 35.86 -5.12
CA ALA A 499 2.23 34.50 -5.64
C ALA A 499 0.86 33.82 -5.52
N SER A 500 0.47 33.07 -6.55
CA SER A 500 -0.77 32.31 -6.59
C SER A 500 -0.49 30.81 -6.68
N LEU A 501 -1.12 30.03 -5.83
CA LEU A 501 -1.15 28.58 -5.90
C LEU A 501 -2.50 28.13 -6.39
N ASP A 502 -2.50 27.41 -7.48
CA ASP A 502 -3.69 26.75 -8.02
C ASP A 502 -4.11 25.59 -7.10
N LEU A 503 -5.37 25.62 -6.65
CA LEU A 503 -6.02 24.55 -5.89
C LEU A 503 -6.97 23.73 -6.79
N GLY A 504 -7.16 24.16 -8.04
CA GLY A 504 -8.16 23.60 -8.92
C GLY A 504 -9.59 23.89 -8.48
N ASP A 505 -10.51 23.12 -9.00
CA ASP A 505 -11.92 23.21 -8.63
C ASP A 505 -12.15 22.46 -7.31
N LEU A 506 -12.59 23.18 -6.29
CA LEU A 506 -12.86 22.60 -4.97
C LEU A 506 -14.36 22.45 -4.74
N PRO A 507 -14.84 21.28 -4.30
CA PRO A 507 -16.20 21.14 -3.81
C PRO A 507 -16.48 22.08 -2.63
N ALA A 508 -17.68 22.61 -2.59
CA ALA A 508 -18.14 23.46 -1.49
C ALA A 508 -17.98 22.76 -0.13
N GLY A 509 -17.41 23.46 0.84
CA GLY A 509 -17.11 22.91 2.17
C GLY A 509 -15.87 22.04 2.28
N ARG A 510 -15.22 21.68 1.17
CA ARG A 510 -14.01 20.86 1.20
C ARG A 510 -12.80 21.64 1.68
N ALA A 511 -12.24 21.23 2.81
CA ALA A 511 -11.02 21.81 3.34
C ALA A 511 -9.78 21.18 2.72
N VAL A 512 -8.76 21.99 2.44
CA VAL A 512 -7.45 21.54 1.93
C VAL A 512 -6.33 22.16 2.73
N TRP A 513 -5.28 21.37 2.94
CA TRP A 513 -4.03 21.82 3.55
C TRP A 513 -3.04 22.29 2.51
N LEU A 514 -2.34 23.37 2.88
CA LEU A 514 -1.27 23.95 2.09
C LEU A 514 -0.11 24.33 2.98
N ALA A 515 1.10 23.89 2.66
CA ALA A 515 2.31 24.38 3.29
C ALA A 515 3.14 25.18 2.28
N GLY A 516 3.66 26.29 2.72
CA GLY A 516 4.46 27.19 1.87
C GLY A 516 5.63 27.79 2.63
N ARG A 517 6.54 28.42 1.85
CA ARG A 517 7.70 29.15 2.33
C ARG A 517 7.82 30.46 1.57
N ALA A 518 7.97 31.55 2.26
CA ALA A 518 8.10 32.87 1.67
C ALA A 518 9.19 33.71 2.36
N PRO A 519 9.91 34.56 1.63
CA PRO A 519 10.80 35.54 2.26
C PRO A 519 9.91 36.61 2.97
N LEU A 520 10.20 36.87 4.22
CA LEU A 520 9.46 37.87 5.02
C LEU A 520 10.43 38.64 5.90
N ALA A 521 10.48 39.98 5.75
CA ALA A 521 11.31 40.80 6.62
C ALA A 521 10.73 40.88 8.06
N ALA A 522 11.56 41.24 9.03
CA ALA A 522 11.08 41.43 10.38
C ALA A 522 10.13 42.64 10.44
N GLY A 523 8.93 42.42 10.97
CA GLY A 523 7.88 43.46 11.07
C GLY A 523 6.90 43.47 9.89
N ASP A 524 7.12 42.68 8.84
CA ASP A 524 6.16 42.52 7.76
C ASP A 524 5.11 41.45 8.09
N ASP A 525 3.91 41.62 7.55
CA ASP A 525 2.83 40.63 7.67
C ASP A 525 2.70 39.79 6.42
N LEU A 526 2.39 38.52 6.64
CA LEU A 526 2.02 37.61 5.55
C LEU A 526 0.50 37.71 5.34
N VAL A 527 0.08 38.21 4.20
CA VAL A 527 -1.33 38.26 3.81
C VAL A 527 -1.62 37.10 2.86
N VAL A 528 -2.64 36.35 3.19
CA VAL A 528 -3.07 35.17 2.42
C VAL A 528 -4.53 35.35 2.06
N ARG A 529 -4.89 35.05 0.80
CA ARG A 529 -6.26 35.09 0.29
C ARG A 529 -6.68 33.77 -0.29
N LEU A 530 -7.92 33.38 -0.04
CA LEU A 530 -8.60 32.33 -0.80
C LEU A 530 -9.44 32.99 -1.89
N VAL A 531 -9.18 32.63 -3.14
CA VAL A 531 -9.82 33.21 -4.32
C VAL A 531 -10.50 32.07 -5.10
N ALA A 532 -11.70 32.29 -5.60
CA ALA A 532 -12.40 31.41 -6.52
C ALA A 532 -13.14 32.23 -7.57
N ASP A 533 -13.19 31.75 -8.82
CA ASP A 533 -13.81 32.45 -9.97
C ASP A 533 -13.40 33.95 -10.02
N GLY A 534 -12.15 34.20 -9.73
CA GLY A 534 -11.62 35.55 -9.74
C GLY A 534 -12.03 36.44 -8.59
N ARG A 535 -12.74 35.96 -7.60
CA ARG A 535 -13.23 36.73 -6.46
C ARG A 535 -12.53 36.27 -5.18
N THR A 536 -12.10 37.24 -4.36
CA THR A 536 -11.60 36.91 -3.03
C THR A 536 -12.77 36.46 -2.14
N LEU A 537 -12.73 35.22 -1.70
CA LEU A 537 -13.71 34.66 -0.78
C LEU A 537 -13.43 35.11 0.67
N THR A 538 -12.17 35.07 1.07
CA THR A 538 -11.71 35.50 2.40
C THR A 538 -10.22 35.85 2.37
N GLU A 539 -9.80 36.65 3.34
CA GLU A 539 -8.42 37.10 3.51
C GLU A 539 -8.02 37.00 4.97
N THR A 540 -6.78 36.60 5.21
CA THR A 540 -6.21 36.54 6.57
C THR A 540 -4.81 37.17 6.57
N GLN A 541 -4.56 37.96 7.59
CA GLN A 541 -3.23 38.50 7.91
C GLN A 541 -2.62 37.66 9.03
N ALA A 542 -1.48 37.03 8.73
CA ALA A 542 -0.77 36.21 9.70
C ALA A 542 0.47 36.97 10.18
N SER A 543 0.47 37.36 11.44
CA SER A 543 1.68 37.87 12.09
C SER A 543 2.63 36.72 12.42
N LEU A 544 3.92 37.00 12.41
CA LEU A 544 4.93 36.09 12.95
C LEU A 544 4.66 35.92 14.45
N ALA A 545 4.16 34.75 14.83
CA ALA A 545 4.08 34.44 16.26
C ALA A 545 5.49 34.41 16.87
N PRO A 546 5.68 35.00 18.05
CA PRO A 546 6.91 34.79 18.79
C PRO A 546 7.11 33.28 19.03
N SER A 547 8.35 32.82 18.94
CA SER A 547 8.79 31.44 19.09
C SER A 547 8.10 30.71 20.24
N GLY A 548 7.09 29.94 19.92
CA GLY A 548 6.22 29.19 20.84
C GLY A 548 5.12 28.45 20.10
N GLY A 549 5.06 28.60 18.81
CA GLY A 549 4.16 27.90 17.92
C GLY A 549 4.83 26.71 17.25
N VAL A 550 4.37 26.04 16.43
CA VAL A 550 4.60 24.82 15.71
C VAL A 550 6.00 24.73 15.11
N GLU A 551 6.94 24.13 15.79
CA GLU A 551 8.33 23.91 15.29
C GLU A 551 8.41 22.96 14.07
N ALA A 552 7.27 22.47 13.60
CA ALA A 552 7.16 21.43 12.59
C ALA A 552 6.88 21.93 11.17
N LEU A 553 6.60 23.22 10.96
CA LEU A 553 6.22 23.73 9.65
C LEU A 553 7.27 23.52 8.55
N PRO A 554 8.60 23.66 8.81
CA PRO A 554 9.61 23.32 7.80
C PRO A 554 9.52 21.86 7.35
N ALA A 555 9.31 20.93 8.29
CA ALA A 555 9.19 19.51 8.00
C ALA A 555 7.92 19.21 7.19
N LEU A 556 6.78 19.81 7.56
CA LEU A 556 5.51 19.69 6.83
C LEU A 556 5.56 20.32 5.43
N PHE A 557 6.40 21.33 5.23
CA PHE A 557 6.66 21.88 3.91
C PHE A 557 7.51 20.93 3.07
N ALA A 558 8.56 20.31 3.65
CA ALA A 558 9.53 19.51 2.93
C ALA A 558 9.01 18.08 2.62
N ALA A 559 8.29 17.43 3.54
CA ALA A 559 7.90 16.02 3.38
C ALA A 559 7.11 15.73 2.10
N PRO A 560 6.07 16.48 1.71
CA PRO A 560 5.36 16.24 0.45
C PRO A 560 6.25 16.46 -0.78
N ARG A 561 7.19 17.40 -0.73
CA ARG A 561 8.15 17.66 -1.82
C ARG A 561 9.10 16.50 -2.02
N LEU A 562 9.64 15.96 -0.92
CA LEU A 562 10.51 14.78 -0.94
C LEU A 562 9.78 13.55 -1.49
N ASN A 563 8.55 13.30 -1.06
CA ASN A 563 7.71 12.22 -1.60
C ASN A 563 7.49 12.37 -3.12
N ARG A 564 7.27 13.59 -3.60
CA ARG A 564 7.13 13.85 -5.04
C ARG A 564 8.45 13.67 -5.81
N LEU A 565 9.57 14.07 -5.24
CA LEU A 565 10.89 13.82 -5.84
C LEU A 565 11.19 12.31 -5.93
N GLU A 566 10.87 11.53 -4.90
CA GLU A 566 10.96 10.06 -4.94
C GLU A 566 10.09 9.48 -6.05
N GLY A 567 8.85 9.97 -6.18
CA GLY A 567 7.94 9.58 -7.27
C GLY A 567 8.51 9.89 -8.66
N LEU A 568 9.21 11.03 -8.84
CA LEU A 568 9.88 11.35 -10.09
C LEU A 568 11.04 10.39 -10.40
N MET A 569 11.78 9.96 -9.38
CA MET A 569 12.85 8.97 -9.54
C MET A 569 12.33 7.59 -9.91
N ALA A 570 11.25 7.17 -9.29
CA ALA A 570 10.66 5.84 -9.49
C ALA A 570 9.93 5.70 -10.83
N SER A 571 9.53 6.80 -11.46
CA SER A 571 8.77 6.81 -12.70
C SER A 571 9.66 7.08 -13.92
N ALA A 572 9.50 6.29 -14.97
CA ALA A 572 10.15 6.54 -16.25
C ALA A 572 9.45 7.69 -16.98
N TYR A 573 9.93 8.91 -16.83
CA TYR A 573 9.42 10.09 -17.57
C TYR A 573 10.27 10.42 -18.78
N GLN A 574 9.61 10.97 -19.80
CA GLN A 574 10.35 11.67 -20.85
C GLN A 574 10.98 12.96 -20.29
N VAL A 575 12.14 13.34 -20.80
CA VAL A 575 12.91 14.49 -20.26
C VAL A 575 12.10 15.78 -20.24
N GLY A 576 11.25 16.01 -21.27
CA GLY A 576 10.39 17.21 -21.34
C GLY A 576 9.37 17.26 -20.19
N ASP A 577 8.70 16.14 -19.93
CA ASP A 577 7.74 16.03 -18.83
C ASP A 577 8.41 16.17 -17.47
N LEU A 578 9.61 15.61 -17.32
CA LEU A 578 10.39 15.71 -16.09
C LEU A 578 10.78 17.16 -15.78
N ARG A 579 11.16 17.95 -16.80
CA ARG A 579 11.44 19.38 -16.66
C ARG A 579 10.24 20.12 -16.09
N ALA A 580 9.09 19.99 -16.72
CA ALA A 580 7.87 20.65 -16.28
C ALA A 580 7.43 20.23 -14.87
N ARG A 581 7.72 18.98 -14.46
CA ARG A 581 7.42 18.49 -13.11
C ARG A 581 8.37 19.02 -12.04
N LEU A 582 9.66 19.15 -12.35
CA LEU A 582 10.65 19.78 -11.48
C LEU A 582 10.35 21.27 -11.26
N GLU A 583 10.00 21.99 -12.33
CA GLU A 583 9.63 23.39 -12.26
C GLU A 583 8.38 23.61 -11.40
N ARG A 584 7.41 22.70 -11.47
CA ARG A 584 6.24 22.73 -10.58
C ARG A 584 6.59 22.52 -9.12
N LEU A 585 7.63 21.77 -8.81
CA LEU A 585 8.15 21.64 -7.44
C LEU A 585 9.03 22.83 -7.02
N GLY A 586 9.18 23.84 -7.89
CA GLY A 586 9.97 25.05 -7.64
C GLY A 586 11.46 24.88 -7.89
N TYR A 587 11.87 23.84 -8.63
CA TYR A 587 13.27 23.65 -9.03
C TYR A 587 13.48 24.18 -10.45
N ARG A 588 14.63 24.81 -10.68
CA ARG A 588 15.05 25.15 -12.04
C ARG A 588 15.60 23.87 -12.69
N ALA A 589 14.89 23.37 -13.69
CA ALA A 589 15.24 22.11 -14.33
C ALA A 589 16.67 22.08 -14.88
N ASP A 590 17.18 23.24 -15.37
CA ASP A 590 18.55 23.38 -15.89
C ASP A 590 19.65 23.27 -14.81
N ASP A 591 19.30 23.51 -13.54
CA ASP A 591 20.22 23.37 -12.41
C ASP A 591 20.27 21.92 -11.88
N VAL A 592 19.27 21.11 -12.27
CA VAL A 592 19.13 19.73 -11.81
C VAL A 592 19.51 18.73 -12.89
N LEU A 593 18.93 18.88 -14.08
CA LEU A 593 19.08 17.90 -15.14
C LEU A 593 20.34 18.13 -15.96
N PRO A 594 20.96 17.05 -16.49
CA PRO A 594 22.08 17.18 -17.41
C PRO A 594 21.74 18.04 -18.61
N ARG A 595 22.65 18.93 -19.02
CA ARG A 595 22.47 19.76 -20.20
C ARG A 595 22.50 18.88 -21.46
N ALA A 596 21.57 19.11 -22.37
CA ALA A 596 21.43 18.36 -23.62
C ALA A 596 22.65 18.49 -24.55
N ASP A 597 23.41 19.58 -24.42
CA ASP A 597 24.56 19.95 -25.23
C ASP A 597 25.94 19.52 -24.68
N ALA A 598 25.95 18.91 -23.50
CA ALA A 598 27.16 18.35 -22.89
C ALA A 598 27.54 17.03 -23.56
N ALA A 599 28.31 17.08 -24.66
CA ALA A 599 28.86 16.01 -25.48
C ALA A 599 27.82 15.09 -26.19
N PRO A 600 28.02 14.70 -27.44
CA PRO A 600 27.11 13.80 -28.14
C PRO A 600 27.10 12.43 -27.45
N ARG A 601 26.03 12.15 -26.72
CA ARG A 601 25.82 10.87 -26.02
C ARG A 601 25.27 9.86 -27.00
N ILE A 602 26.02 8.83 -27.27
CA ILE A 602 25.75 7.83 -28.30
C ILE A 602 24.61 6.89 -27.87
N TYR A 603 24.29 6.83 -26.56
CA TYR A 603 23.30 5.90 -26.02
C TYR A 603 22.27 6.57 -25.12
N ALA A 604 20.99 6.34 -25.39
CA ALA A 604 19.85 6.81 -24.57
C ALA A 604 19.94 6.32 -23.10
N GLU A 605 20.48 5.13 -22.89
CA GLU A 605 20.68 4.54 -21.55
C GLU A 605 21.58 5.38 -20.63
N ASN A 606 22.58 6.07 -21.20
CA ASN A 606 23.45 6.96 -20.43
C ASN A 606 22.71 8.21 -19.95
N MET A 607 21.78 8.74 -20.77
CA MET A 607 20.94 9.86 -20.36
C MET A 607 20.00 9.48 -19.22
N VAL A 608 19.43 8.29 -19.24
CA VAL A 608 18.57 7.79 -18.18
C VAL A 608 19.35 7.65 -16.87
N LYS A 609 20.55 7.06 -16.92
CA LYS A 609 21.42 6.92 -15.74
C LYS A 609 21.82 8.26 -15.15
N ASP A 610 22.21 9.21 -16.00
CA ASP A 610 22.65 10.53 -15.53
C ASP A 610 21.46 11.36 -14.98
N THR A 611 20.29 11.24 -15.58
CA THR A 611 19.06 11.86 -15.09
C THR A 611 18.68 11.28 -13.73
N HIS A 612 18.73 9.96 -13.58
CA HIS A 612 18.47 9.30 -12.30
C HIS A 612 19.51 9.72 -11.24
N ALA A 613 20.79 9.79 -11.58
CA ALA A 613 21.84 10.24 -10.67
C ALA A 613 21.63 11.71 -10.24
N ALA A 614 21.20 12.57 -11.16
CA ALA A 614 20.91 13.97 -10.87
C ALA A 614 19.70 14.13 -9.91
N LEU A 615 18.62 13.39 -10.17
CA LEU A 615 17.45 13.36 -9.27
C LEU A 615 17.81 12.80 -7.89
N ARG A 616 18.60 11.71 -7.84
CA ARG A 616 19.10 11.14 -6.61
C ARG A 616 19.93 12.17 -5.81
N GLY A 617 20.84 12.87 -6.48
CA GLY A 617 21.64 13.92 -5.85
C GLY A 617 20.78 15.08 -5.33
N LEU A 618 19.71 15.44 -6.04
CA LEU A 618 18.74 16.43 -5.56
C LEU A 618 18.01 15.92 -4.33
N LEU A 619 17.47 14.70 -4.38
CA LEU A 619 16.72 14.10 -3.28
C LEU A 619 17.57 13.99 -1.99
N VAL A 620 18.81 13.50 -2.10
CA VAL A 620 19.75 13.42 -0.95
C VAL A 620 19.97 14.81 -0.36
N ARG A 621 20.28 15.79 -1.20
CA ARG A 621 20.55 17.17 -0.75
C ARG A 621 19.34 17.81 -0.04
N GLU A 622 18.14 17.69 -0.62
CA GLU A 622 16.91 18.20 -0.04
C GLU A 622 16.54 17.48 1.26
N SER A 623 16.72 16.15 1.29
CA SER A 623 16.50 15.32 2.47
C SER A 623 17.40 15.72 3.63
N LEU A 624 18.70 15.83 3.40
CA LEU A 624 19.67 16.24 4.43
C LEU A 624 19.41 17.66 4.92
N ALA A 625 19.05 18.58 4.00
CA ALA A 625 18.73 19.96 4.36
C ALA A 625 17.45 20.06 5.22
N ALA A 626 16.45 19.21 4.94
CA ALA A 626 15.21 19.16 5.69
C ALA A 626 15.30 18.32 6.97
N GLY A 627 16.34 17.48 7.12
CA GLY A 627 16.46 16.53 8.23
C GLY A 627 15.44 15.39 8.20
N LEU A 628 14.90 15.07 7.01
CA LEU A 628 13.84 14.06 6.83
C LEU A 628 14.37 12.86 6.03
N PRO A 629 14.09 11.61 6.45
CA PRO A 629 14.56 10.43 5.77
C PRO A 629 13.80 10.19 4.46
N THR A 630 14.50 9.68 3.47
CA THR A 630 13.99 9.28 2.16
C THR A 630 14.47 7.88 1.80
N SER A 631 14.10 7.36 0.63
CA SER A 631 14.66 6.10 0.12
C SER A 631 16.18 6.12 -0.04
N GLU A 632 16.79 7.31 -0.15
CA GLU A 632 18.23 7.51 -0.38
C GLU A 632 19.01 8.02 0.85
N THR A 633 18.31 8.22 1.97
CA THR A 633 18.91 8.66 3.25
C THR A 633 18.38 7.83 4.42
N ALA A 634 19.15 7.72 5.49
CA ALA A 634 18.80 6.93 6.66
C ALA A 634 19.33 7.57 7.95
N PHE A 635 18.60 7.36 9.03
CA PHE A 635 19.07 7.68 10.36
C PHE A 635 19.98 6.57 10.89
N VAL A 636 21.17 6.93 11.38
CA VAL A 636 22.14 6.00 11.95
C VAL A 636 22.73 6.53 13.24
N VAL A 637 22.99 5.62 14.18
CA VAL A 637 23.74 5.90 15.40
C VAL A 637 24.65 4.73 15.73
N VAL A 638 25.82 5.05 16.24
CA VAL A 638 26.82 4.08 16.74
C VAL A 638 27.26 4.51 18.12
N ARG A 639 27.13 3.62 19.10
CA ARG A 639 27.63 3.81 20.45
C ARG A 639 29.04 3.21 20.56
N ARG A 640 30.06 4.07 20.71
CA ARG A 640 31.46 3.66 20.79
C ARG A 640 32.03 3.59 22.22
N ASP A 641 31.36 4.20 23.18
CA ASP A 641 31.75 4.30 24.59
C ASP A 641 31.30 3.08 25.43
N GLY A 642 30.63 2.12 24.85
CA GLY A 642 30.20 0.89 25.51
C GLY A 642 31.18 -0.26 25.28
N ASP A 643 31.09 -1.31 26.13
CA ASP A 643 31.82 -2.56 25.89
C ASP A 643 31.41 -3.14 24.52
N SER A 644 32.38 -3.66 23.78
CA SER A 644 32.10 -4.36 22.52
C SER A 644 31.70 -5.81 22.82
N ALA A 645 30.61 -6.25 22.17
CA ALA A 645 30.20 -7.63 22.22
C ALA A 645 29.71 -8.04 20.82
N PRO A 646 30.28 -9.09 20.23
CA PRO A 646 29.86 -9.50 18.87
C PRO A 646 28.37 -9.86 18.84
N VAL A 647 27.70 -9.52 17.74
CA VAL A 647 26.33 -9.98 17.48
C VAL A 647 26.39 -11.47 17.19
N GLU A 648 25.74 -12.26 18.02
CA GLU A 648 25.72 -13.72 17.91
C GLU A 648 24.46 -14.23 17.18
N LEU A 649 23.41 -13.40 17.15
CA LEU A 649 22.12 -13.78 16.65
C LEU A 649 21.42 -12.60 15.99
N THR A 650 20.82 -12.83 14.81
CA THR A 650 19.93 -11.88 14.16
C THR A 650 18.51 -12.41 14.19
N THR A 651 17.54 -11.61 14.60
CA THR A 651 16.12 -11.96 14.66
C THR A 651 15.24 -10.93 13.97
N VAL A 652 14.10 -11.37 13.48
CA VAL A 652 13.08 -10.51 12.83
C VAL A 652 11.88 -10.38 13.73
N VAL A 653 11.44 -9.15 13.99
CA VAL A 653 10.21 -8.88 14.74
C VAL A 653 9.01 -9.08 13.82
N GLY A 654 8.02 -9.84 14.29
CA GLY A 654 6.76 -10.07 13.56
C GLY A 654 5.81 -8.88 13.65
N ASN A 655 5.06 -8.67 12.57
CA ASN A 655 3.88 -7.82 12.53
C ASN A 655 2.62 -8.63 12.81
N ALA A 656 1.59 -8.01 13.33
CA ALA A 656 0.30 -8.67 13.48
C ALA A 656 -0.36 -8.91 12.12
N LEU A 657 -1.03 -10.05 11.97
CA LEU A 657 -1.91 -10.27 10.82
C LEU A 657 -3.02 -9.23 10.86
N PRO A 658 -3.25 -8.47 9.78
CA PRO A 658 -4.35 -7.52 9.75
C PRO A 658 -5.69 -8.19 10.04
N MET A 659 -6.51 -7.55 10.85
CA MET A 659 -7.84 -8.06 11.21
C MET A 659 -8.68 -8.33 9.95
N GLY A 660 -9.38 -9.44 9.93
CA GLY A 660 -10.20 -9.85 8.76
C GLY A 660 -9.42 -10.56 7.65
N TRP A 661 -8.09 -10.61 7.69
CA TRP A 661 -7.30 -11.34 6.71
C TRP A 661 -7.36 -12.84 6.92
N SER A 662 -7.55 -13.57 5.82
CA SER A 662 -7.49 -15.03 5.85
C SER A 662 -6.04 -15.50 6.02
N PRO A 663 -5.75 -16.36 7.01
CA PRO A 663 -4.43 -16.98 7.14
C PRO A 663 -3.97 -17.73 5.88
N ALA A 664 -4.92 -18.34 5.18
CA ALA A 664 -4.64 -19.07 3.94
C ALA A 664 -4.19 -18.15 2.81
N PHE A 665 -4.72 -16.92 2.73
CA PHE A 665 -4.25 -15.93 1.77
C PHE A 665 -2.86 -15.42 2.14
N ALA A 666 -2.64 -15.07 3.38
CA ALA A 666 -1.33 -14.61 3.86
C ALA A 666 -0.23 -15.66 3.60
N SER A 667 -0.54 -16.96 3.63
CA SER A 667 0.40 -18.03 3.29
C SER A 667 0.71 -18.18 1.78
N ARG A 668 -0.07 -17.54 0.90
CA ARG A 668 0.09 -17.60 -0.56
C ARG A 668 0.89 -16.44 -1.16
N VAL A 669 1.10 -15.36 -0.41
CA VAL A 669 1.89 -14.22 -0.87
C VAL A 669 3.38 -14.56 -0.75
N VAL A 670 3.90 -15.32 -1.69
CA VAL A 670 5.34 -15.58 -1.82
C VAL A 670 5.91 -14.61 -2.83
N THR A 671 6.74 -13.68 -2.38
CA THR A 671 7.55 -12.88 -3.30
C THR A 671 8.63 -13.77 -3.89
N ARG A 672 8.53 -14.13 -5.16
CA ARG A 672 9.62 -14.74 -5.89
C ARG A 672 10.65 -13.68 -6.23
N SER A 673 11.85 -13.78 -5.65
CA SER A 673 13.02 -13.10 -6.18
C SER A 673 13.85 -14.06 -7.00
N ALA A 674 14.14 -13.69 -8.23
CA ALA A 674 15.10 -14.42 -9.04
C ALA A 674 16.52 -14.10 -8.57
N GLY A 675 17.21 -15.08 -7.98
CA GLY A 675 18.66 -15.14 -7.89
C GLY A 675 19.35 -14.14 -6.97
N GLY A 676 19.06 -14.17 -5.71
CA GLY A 676 19.75 -13.45 -4.63
C GLY A 676 18.93 -13.62 -3.36
N VAL A 677 19.53 -13.61 -2.19
CA VAL A 677 18.82 -13.77 -0.92
C VAL A 677 17.70 -12.73 -0.85
N ALA A 678 16.50 -13.16 -1.20
CA ALA A 678 15.33 -12.30 -1.21
C ALA A 678 14.74 -12.16 0.18
N PRO A 679 14.10 -11.04 0.49
CA PRO A 679 13.19 -10.97 1.62
C PRO A 679 12.02 -11.88 1.33
N THR A 680 12.05 -13.03 1.92
CA THR A 680 10.97 -13.97 1.86
C THR A 680 9.91 -13.49 2.84
N VAL A 681 8.70 -13.20 2.35
CA VAL A 681 7.54 -13.37 3.23
C VAL A 681 7.47 -14.88 3.47
N MET A 682 8.02 -15.31 4.56
CA MET A 682 8.06 -16.71 4.88
C MET A 682 6.83 -17.06 5.69
N PHE A 683 6.04 -18.00 5.21
CA PHE A 683 4.94 -18.62 5.93
C PHE A 683 5.21 -20.12 6.01
N SER A 684 5.25 -20.72 7.18
CA SER A 684 5.45 -22.13 7.31
C SER A 684 4.13 -22.88 7.47
N HIS A 685 3.91 -23.89 6.66
CA HIS A 685 2.81 -24.83 6.80
C HIS A 685 3.25 -26.05 7.63
N ARG A 686 2.76 -26.13 8.84
CA ARG A 686 2.37 -27.37 9.48
C ARG A 686 1.05 -27.09 10.19
N ALA A 687 -0.05 -27.14 9.45
CA ALA A 687 -1.37 -27.24 10.07
C ALA A 687 -1.53 -28.70 10.54
N ASP A 688 -1.84 -28.86 11.80
CA ASP A 688 -2.37 -30.12 12.31
C ASP A 688 -3.76 -30.28 11.68
N THR A 689 -3.82 -31.17 10.70
CA THR A 689 -5.01 -31.41 9.87
C THR A 689 -6.15 -32.07 10.64
N SER A 690 -5.96 -32.43 11.90
CA SER A 690 -6.97 -33.12 12.71
C SER A 690 -8.07 -32.22 13.30
N LYS A 691 -7.91 -30.90 13.28
CA LYS A 691 -8.88 -29.91 13.81
C LYS A 691 -9.54 -28.99 12.81
N LEU A 692 -9.21 -29.11 11.52
CA LEU A 692 -9.77 -28.29 10.43
C LEU A 692 -10.85 -28.98 9.60
N ILE A 693 -11.34 -30.14 10.06
CA ILE A 693 -12.32 -30.96 9.32
C ILE A 693 -13.73 -30.36 9.34
N ASP A 694 -14.04 -29.42 10.26
CA ASP A 694 -15.37 -28.81 10.36
C ASP A 694 -15.53 -27.43 9.66
N ALA A 695 -14.47 -26.94 9.03
CA ALA A 695 -14.55 -25.73 8.21
C ALA A 695 -14.15 -26.07 6.77
N ALA A 696 -15.11 -26.19 5.88
CA ALA A 696 -15.06 -26.46 4.44
C ALA A 696 -13.73 -27.00 3.90
N PRO A 697 -13.69 -28.22 3.35
CA PRO A 697 -12.44 -28.88 3.00
C PRO A 697 -11.67 -28.12 1.93
N ASP A 698 -10.48 -27.72 2.28
CA ASP A 698 -9.47 -27.27 1.34
C ASP A 698 -9.00 -28.49 0.50
N PRO A 699 -9.17 -28.53 -0.82
CA PRO A 699 -8.78 -29.68 -1.65
C PRO A 699 -7.27 -29.91 -1.76
N MET A 700 -6.46 -29.26 -0.92
CA MET A 700 -5.01 -29.22 -1.04
C MET A 700 -4.20 -30.21 -0.19
N VAL A 701 -4.80 -31.21 0.42
CA VAL A 701 -4.10 -32.14 1.30
C VAL A 701 -4.23 -33.57 0.82
N VAL A 702 -3.77 -33.91 -0.37
CA VAL A 702 -3.33 -35.30 -0.64
C VAL A 702 -2.26 -35.28 -1.74
N LEU A 703 -1.15 -35.93 -1.40
CA LEU A 703 -0.05 -36.38 -2.25
C LEU A 703 1.26 -35.57 -2.17
N MET A 704 1.98 -35.84 -1.11
CA MET A 704 3.44 -35.93 -1.18
C MET A 704 3.85 -37.37 -0.87
N GLN A 705 4.41 -38.06 -1.83
CA GLN A 705 5.50 -39.00 -1.61
C GLN A 705 6.17 -39.51 -2.88
N ARG A 706 7.45 -39.32 -2.86
CA ARG A 706 8.63 -40.10 -3.23
C ARG A 706 9.45 -39.62 -4.42
N GLY A 707 10.66 -39.28 -4.06
CA GLY A 707 11.76 -39.01 -4.93
C GLY A 707 12.63 -40.22 -5.29
N GLY A 708 13.56 -40.02 -6.13
CA GLY A 708 14.64 -40.96 -6.36
C GLY A 708 15.52 -40.69 -7.58
N ARG A 709 16.66 -40.12 -7.34
CA ARG A 709 18.02 -40.31 -7.89
C ARG A 709 18.37 -40.17 -9.41
N SER A 710 19.43 -39.43 -9.56
CA SER A 710 20.17 -38.94 -10.73
C SER A 710 20.81 -39.98 -11.67
N GLY A 711 20.95 -39.56 -12.91
CA GLY A 711 21.89 -40.14 -13.89
C GLY A 711 21.97 -39.26 -15.13
N SER A 712 23.18 -38.79 -15.47
CA SER A 712 23.46 -37.87 -16.56
C SER A 712 23.59 -38.61 -17.91
N ALA A 713 22.87 -38.14 -18.94
CA ALA A 713 23.17 -38.41 -20.33
C ALA A 713 22.67 -37.27 -21.23
N ARG A 714 23.47 -36.95 -22.24
CA ARG A 714 23.22 -35.93 -23.27
C ARG A 714 21.95 -36.28 -24.07
N ALA A 715 20.91 -35.48 -23.99
CA ALA A 715 19.60 -35.75 -24.56
C ALA A 715 19.49 -35.24 -26.00
N ALA A 716 19.01 -36.12 -26.89
CA ALA A 716 18.30 -35.78 -28.11
C ALA A 716 16.95 -35.10 -27.71
N ARG A 717 16.47 -34.13 -28.49
CA ARG A 717 15.11 -33.55 -28.25
C ARG A 717 14.08 -34.67 -28.40
N VAL A 718 13.58 -35.17 -27.29
CA VAL A 718 12.49 -36.12 -27.24
C VAL A 718 11.22 -35.33 -26.95
N THR A 719 10.27 -35.37 -27.88
CA THR A 719 8.91 -34.88 -27.64
C THR A 719 8.13 -36.05 -27.03
N GLN A 720 7.65 -35.86 -25.82
CA GLN A 720 6.87 -36.86 -25.12
C GLN A 720 5.46 -36.32 -24.84
N THR A 721 4.44 -37.12 -25.12
CA THR A 721 3.05 -36.81 -24.77
C THR A 721 2.62 -37.69 -23.60
N VAL A 722 2.14 -37.08 -22.54
CA VAL A 722 1.72 -37.77 -21.33
C VAL A 722 0.25 -37.52 -21.12
N ARG A 723 -0.54 -38.60 -20.96
CA ARG A 723 -1.92 -38.50 -20.50
C ARG A 723 -1.92 -38.30 -19.01
N VAL A 724 -2.50 -37.18 -18.58
CA VAL A 724 -2.41 -36.78 -17.17
C VAL A 724 -3.74 -36.90 -16.43
N PHE A 725 -4.84 -37.01 -17.15
CA PHE A 725 -6.16 -37.25 -16.59
C PHE A 725 -7.04 -38.01 -17.59
N ASP A 726 -7.84 -38.95 -17.09
CA ASP A 726 -8.87 -39.63 -17.85
C ASP A 726 -10.03 -39.96 -16.90
N GLY A 727 -11.13 -39.24 -17.02
CA GLY A 727 -12.25 -39.43 -16.10
C GLY A 727 -13.26 -38.29 -16.07
N VAL A 728 -14.13 -38.32 -15.08
CA VAL A 728 -15.07 -37.25 -14.80
C VAL A 728 -14.49 -36.36 -13.70
N PRO A 729 -14.31 -35.05 -13.93
CA PRO A 729 -13.81 -34.15 -12.90
C PRO A 729 -14.76 -34.11 -11.70
N SER A 730 -14.21 -34.18 -10.49
CA SER A 730 -14.97 -33.97 -9.25
C SER A 730 -14.68 -32.58 -8.73
N PHE A 731 -15.68 -31.71 -8.74
CA PHE A 731 -15.53 -30.34 -8.32
C PHE A 731 -15.79 -30.18 -6.81
N ALA A 732 -14.84 -29.51 -6.15
CA ALA A 732 -14.99 -29.01 -4.80
C ALA A 732 -14.75 -27.49 -4.83
N ASN A 733 -15.70 -26.72 -4.35
CA ASN A 733 -15.63 -25.24 -4.37
C ASN A 733 -15.30 -24.62 -5.73
N GLY A 734 -15.87 -25.15 -6.81
CA GLY A 734 -15.67 -24.66 -8.17
C GLY A 734 -14.34 -25.04 -8.82
N GLN A 735 -13.54 -25.91 -8.19
CA GLN A 735 -12.29 -26.40 -8.75
C GLN A 735 -12.23 -27.92 -8.70
N ALA A 736 -11.72 -28.54 -9.77
CA ALA A 736 -11.38 -29.96 -9.81
C ALA A 736 -9.89 -30.11 -10.13
N MET A 737 -9.17 -30.79 -9.26
CA MET A 737 -7.78 -31.14 -9.52
C MET A 737 -7.73 -32.37 -10.40
N LEU A 738 -7.11 -32.24 -11.56
CA LEU A 738 -7.06 -33.31 -12.54
C LEU A 738 -5.81 -34.16 -12.40
N VAL A 739 -4.69 -33.65 -11.85
CA VAL A 739 -3.44 -34.42 -12.02
C VAL A 739 -2.26 -34.04 -11.16
N ASP A 740 -1.48 -35.09 -10.90
CA ASP A 740 -0.05 -35.10 -10.60
C ASP A 740 0.72 -35.85 -11.69
N THR A 741 1.79 -35.30 -12.23
CA THR A 741 2.62 -35.94 -13.23
C THR A 741 3.98 -36.32 -12.69
N GLY A 742 4.01 -37.11 -11.65
CA GLY A 742 5.25 -37.74 -11.19
C GLY A 742 5.71 -38.95 -12.03
N ALA A 743 4.83 -39.52 -12.88
CA ALA A 743 5.15 -40.70 -13.67
C ALA A 743 4.42 -40.71 -15.02
N GLY A 744 5.13 -40.86 -16.11
CA GLY A 744 4.54 -41.24 -17.39
C GLY A 744 4.04 -42.68 -17.36
N ASP A 745 3.04 -43.01 -18.17
CA ASP A 745 2.48 -44.38 -18.37
C ASP A 745 3.53 -45.47 -18.75
N ALA A 746 4.77 -45.09 -18.94
CA ALA A 746 5.86 -45.96 -19.35
C ALA A 746 6.96 -46.20 -18.29
N GLY A 747 6.76 -45.76 -17.05
CA GLY A 747 7.69 -46.06 -15.96
C GLY A 747 9.05 -45.33 -16.00
N GLU A 748 9.26 -44.39 -16.94
CA GLU A 748 10.44 -43.54 -16.96
C GLU A 748 10.14 -42.17 -16.37
N PRO A 749 11.02 -41.65 -15.51
CA PRO A 749 10.83 -40.36 -14.91
C PRO A 749 10.94 -39.24 -15.96
N LEU A 750 10.01 -38.28 -15.93
CA LEU A 750 10.02 -37.03 -16.71
C LEU A 750 11.24 -36.12 -16.45
N ALA A 751 12.24 -36.62 -15.74
CA ALA A 751 13.41 -35.90 -15.25
C ALA A 751 14.31 -35.25 -16.34
N ALA A 752 14.09 -35.56 -17.62
CA ALA A 752 14.91 -35.02 -18.70
C ALA A 752 14.26 -33.86 -19.49
N VAL A 753 12.99 -33.52 -19.22
CA VAL A 753 12.21 -32.62 -20.09
C VAL A 753 12.06 -31.27 -19.45
N ARG A 754 12.58 -30.24 -20.10
CA ARG A 754 12.65 -28.88 -19.56
C ARG A 754 11.58 -27.92 -20.08
N LEU A 755 10.71 -28.33 -20.99
CA LEU A 755 9.73 -27.47 -21.61
C LEU A 755 8.40 -28.19 -21.79
N LEU A 756 7.33 -27.62 -21.21
CA LEU A 756 5.96 -27.99 -21.51
C LEU A 756 5.51 -27.22 -22.76
N THR A 757 5.34 -27.93 -23.86
CA THR A 757 5.11 -27.35 -25.20
C THR A 757 3.65 -27.38 -25.64
N GLY A 758 2.79 -28.17 -24.99
CA GLY A 758 1.40 -28.24 -25.38
C GLY A 758 0.48 -28.81 -24.31
N LEU A 759 -0.78 -28.45 -24.42
CA LEU A 759 -1.90 -28.94 -23.64
C LEU A 759 -2.99 -29.43 -24.59
N GLY A 760 -3.46 -30.66 -24.39
CA GLY A 760 -4.57 -31.23 -25.13
C GLY A 760 -5.72 -31.63 -24.21
N VAL A 761 -6.95 -31.49 -24.70
CA VAL A 761 -8.17 -31.99 -24.04
C VAL A 761 -9.06 -32.65 -25.08
N ALA A 762 -9.51 -33.85 -24.78
CA ALA A 762 -10.51 -34.56 -25.57
C ALA A 762 -11.68 -34.99 -24.66
N PHE A 763 -12.89 -34.92 -25.18
CA PHE A 763 -14.06 -35.47 -24.50
C PHE A 763 -14.28 -36.90 -24.98
N LEU A 764 -14.47 -37.82 -24.04
CA LEU A 764 -14.66 -39.25 -24.32
C LEU A 764 -16.12 -39.60 -24.59
N ASP A 765 -17.04 -38.82 -24.07
CA ASP A 765 -18.44 -38.86 -24.40
C ASP A 765 -18.81 -37.72 -25.36
N SER A 766 -20.04 -37.69 -25.89
CA SER A 766 -20.51 -36.66 -26.83
C SER A 766 -20.10 -35.25 -26.36
N ALA A 767 -19.25 -34.59 -27.16
CA ALA A 767 -18.73 -33.27 -26.83
C ALA A 767 -19.90 -32.31 -26.56
N PRO A 768 -19.95 -31.65 -25.42
CA PRO A 768 -20.92 -30.59 -25.17
C PRO A 768 -20.79 -29.55 -26.28
N SER A 769 -21.89 -28.96 -26.72
CA SER A 769 -21.82 -27.88 -27.73
C SER A 769 -20.95 -26.73 -27.21
N ALA A 770 -20.20 -26.08 -28.10
CA ALA A 770 -19.36 -24.95 -27.71
C ALA A 770 -20.17 -23.81 -27.06
N ALA A 771 -21.49 -23.78 -27.27
CA ALA A 771 -22.42 -22.85 -26.63
C ALA A 771 -22.79 -23.24 -25.19
N SER A 772 -22.62 -24.51 -24.80
CA SER A 772 -22.88 -25.01 -23.44
C SER A 772 -21.62 -25.10 -22.58
N ILE A 773 -20.44 -24.98 -23.19
CA ILE A 773 -19.18 -24.83 -22.47
C ILE A 773 -19.06 -23.37 -22.12
N ASP A 774 -19.44 -23.04 -20.92
CA ASP A 774 -19.38 -21.67 -20.44
C ASP A 774 -17.97 -21.09 -20.67
N ARG A 775 -17.93 -19.83 -21.10
CA ARG A 775 -16.70 -19.04 -21.27
C ARG A 775 -15.82 -18.98 -20.01
N TRP A 776 -16.32 -19.45 -18.88
CA TRP A 776 -15.69 -19.42 -17.55
C TRP A 776 -14.92 -20.68 -17.16
N LEU A 777 -15.07 -21.78 -17.90
CA LEU A 777 -14.27 -22.99 -17.63
C LEU A 777 -12.84 -22.78 -18.09
N THR A 778 -11.92 -22.89 -17.14
CA THR A 778 -10.51 -22.60 -17.37
C THR A 778 -9.62 -23.74 -16.86
N LEU A 779 -8.68 -24.17 -17.68
CA LEU A 779 -7.59 -25.05 -17.28
C LEU A 779 -6.42 -24.22 -16.77
N LEU A 780 -6.03 -24.46 -15.54
CA LEU A 780 -4.88 -23.82 -14.89
C LEU A 780 -3.72 -24.81 -14.87
N VAL A 781 -2.58 -24.42 -15.42
CA VAL A 781 -1.36 -25.23 -15.47
C VAL A 781 -0.35 -24.65 -14.49
N TYR A 782 0.06 -25.44 -13.52
CA TYR A 782 1.08 -25.07 -12.53
C TYR A 782 2.33 -25.92 -12.75
N VAL A 783 3.50 -25.37 -12.44
CA VAL A 783 4.80 -26.04 -12.49
C VAL A 783 5.54 -25.76 -11.19
N GLY A 784 6.01 -26.80 -10.51
CA GLY A 784 6.63 -26.71 -9.21
C GLY A 784 5.60 -26.58 -8.09
N ASP A 785 5.57 -25.45 -7.41
CA ASP A 785 4.53 -25.14 -6.44
C ASP A 785 3.24 -24.61 -7.12
N ARG A 786 2.11 -24.68 -6.39
CA ARG A 786 0.82 -24.23 -6.89
C ARG A 786 0.53 -22.76 -6.61
N GLY A 787 1.56 -21.92 -6.45
CA GLY A 787 1.35 -20.50 -6.13
C GLY A 787 0.64 -19.75 -7.26
N MET A 788 1.15 -19.83 -8.48
CA MET A 788 0.52 -19.19 -9.65
C MET A 788 0.51 -20.13 -10.85
N PRO A 789 -0.61 -20.21 -11.61
CA PRO A 789 -0.63 -20.98 -12.83
C PRO A 789 0.34 -20.37 -13.86
N ARG A 790 1.18 -21.21 -14.44
CA ARG A 790 2.10 -20.85 -15.53
C ARG A 790 1.38 -20.63 -16.85
N ALA A 791 0.22 -21.23 -17.00
CA ALA A 791 -0.66 -20.97 -18.11
C ALA A 791 -2.13 -21.09 -17.67
N ARG A 792 -2.97 -20.26 -18.27
CA ARG A 792 -4.43 -20.31 -18.17
C ARG A 792 -4.99 -20.55 -19.56
N VAL A 793 -5.81 -21.56 -19.74
CA VAL A 793 -6.37 -21.93 -21.02
C VAL A 793 -7.86 -22.11 -20.85
N ARG A 794 -8.66 -21.22 -21.44
CA ARG A 794 -10.13 -21.40 -21.45
C ARG A 794 -10.47 -22.65 -22.24
N LEU A 795 -11.34 -23.47 -21.69
CA LEU A 795 -11.73 -24.71 -22.33
C LEU A 795 -12.43 -24.46 -23.66
N ALA A 796 -13.21 -23.41 -23.77
CA ALA A 796 -13.84 -22.98 -25.03
C ALA A 796 -12.84 -22.60 -26.12
N ASP A 797 -11.70 -21.98 -25.76
CA ASP A 797 -10.63 -21.64 -26.70
C ASP A 797 -9.88 -22.89 -27.16
N LEU A 798 -9.66 -23.82 -26.26
CA LEU A 798 -9.02 -25.10 -26.55
C LEU A 798 -9.89 -25.93 -27.51
N MET A 799 -11.20 -25.95 -27.31
CA MET A 799 -12.16 -26.64 -28.18
C MET A 799 -12.20 -26.02 -29.59
N ARG A 800 -12.20 -24.68 -29.68
CA ARG A 800 -12.10 -23.97 -30.97
C ARG A 800 -10.79 -24.26 -31.70
N ALA A 801 -9.73 -24.55 -30.99
CA ALA A 801 -8.43 -24.94 -31.54
C ALA A 801 -8.28 -26.45 -31.80
N GLY A 802 -9.39 -27.20 -31.87
CA GLY A 802 -9.38 -28.65 -32.13
C GLY A 802 -8.92 -29.48 -30.93
N GLY A 803 -9.10 -28.95 -29.70
CA GLY A 803 -8.75 -29.66 -28.47
C GLY A 803 -7.26 -29.60 -28.09
N ARG A 804 -6.44 -28.85 -28.83
CA ARG A 804 -5.00 -28.75 -28.58
C ARG A 804 -4.51 -27.32 -28.63
N ARG A 805 -3.68 -26.91 -27.67
CA ARG A 805 -3.07 -25.60 -27.64
C ARG A 805 -1.57 -25.70 -27.35
N PRO A 806 -0.70 -25.08 -28.15
CA PRO A 806 0.72 -24.99 -27.85
C PRO A 806 0.92 -24.12 -26.60
N LEU A 807 1.84 -24.56 -25.75
CA LEU A 807 2.29 -23.85 -24.56
C LEU A 807 3.81 -23.64 -24.66
N ASN A 808 4.29 -22.62 -23.95
CA ASN A 808 5.71 -22.37 -23.81
C ASN A 808 6.01 -22.14 -22.32
N VAL A 809 5.96 -23.22 -21.55
CA VAL A 809 6.13 -23.16 -20.10
C VAL A 809 7.40 -23.91 -19.72
N ARG A 810 8.36 -23.19 -19.17
CA ARG A 810 9.62 -23.76 -18.69
C ARG A 810 9.39 -24.50 -17.38
N ARG A 811 9.98 -25.70 -17.24
CA ARG A 811 10.03 -26.46 -15.99
C ARG A 811 11.45 -26.96 -15.73
N ASP A 812 11.83 -27.09 -14.46
CA ASP A 812 13.03 -27.83 -14.09
C ASP A 812 12.70 -29.31 -13.99
N PRO A 813 13.69 -30.23 -14.23
CA PRO A 813 13.43 -31.66 -14.34
C PRO A 813 12.69 -32.30 -13.18
N ASP A 814 12.88 -31.76 -11.97
CA ASP A 814 12.28 -32.26 -10.73
C ASP A 814 11.00 -31.54 -10.34
N GLU A 815 10.55 -30.54 -11.12
CA GLU A 815 9.33 -29.79 -10.81
C GLU A 815 8.08 -30.54 -11.31
N PRO A 816 7.11 -30.84 -10.42
CA PRO A 816 5.83 -31.45 -10.82
C PRO A 816 4.98 -30.47 -11.62
N VAL A 817 4.15 -31.01 -12.53
CA VAL A 817 3.15 -30.23 -13.26
C VAL A 817 1.77 -30.58 -12.72
N TRP A 818 1.00 -29.55 -12.37
CA TRP A 818 -0.34 -29.68 -11.83
C TRP A 818 -1.37 -29.06 -12.80
N ILE A 819 -2.49 -29.74 -13.00
CA ILE A 819 -3.60 -29.24 -13.81
C ILE A 819 -4.84 -29.14 -12.92
N VAL A 820 -5.41 -27.97 -12.89
CA VAL A 820 -6.68 -27.69 -12.20
C VAL A 820 -7.68 -27.19 -13.23
N VAL A 821 -8.88 -27.77 -13.24
CA VAL A 821 -10.05 -27.20 -13.96
C VAL A 821 -10.81 -26.33 -12.99
N GLU A 822 -11.03 -25.11 -13.39
CA GLU A 822 -11.81 -24.15 -12.64
C GLU A 822 -13.17 -23.96 -13.32
N ASP A 823 -14.25 -24.21 -12.56
CA ASP A 823 -15.65 -23.97 -12.94
C ASP A 823 -16.22 -22.85 -12.07
N ALA A 824 -15.99 -21.62 -12.50
CA ALA A 824 -16.36 -20.44 -11.72
C ALA A 824 -17.88 -20.28 -11.54
N ASN A 825 -18.69 -20.91 -12.38
CA ASN A 825 -20.16 -20.75 -12.38
C ASN A 825 -20.91 -21.96 -11.88
N GLY A 826 -20.21 -23.06 -11.51
CA GLY A 826 -20.87 -24.30 -11.13
C GLY A 826 -21.65 -24.96 -12.28
N ALA A 827 -21.32 -24.65 -13.55
CA ALA A 827 -22.01 -25.11 -14.75
C ALA A 827 -21.98 -26.63 -14.87
N TRP A 828 -21.01 -27.29 -14.24
CA TRP A 828 -20.86 -28.75 -14.25
C TRP A 828 -21.16 -29.43 -12.92
N ALA A 829 -21.72 -28.71 -11.95
CA ALA A 829 -22.05 -29.27 -10.63
C ALA A 829 -23.02 -30.47 -10.66
N GLY A 830 -23.67 -30.74 -11.78
CA GLY A 830 -24.68 -31.82 -11.93
C GLY A 830 -24.39 -32.92 -12.96
N GLY A 831 -23.20 -32.95 -13.58
CA GLY A 831 -22.93 -33.93 -14.60
C GLY A 831 -21.79 -33.60 -15.58
N ALA A 832 -20.63 -33.36 -15.08
CA ALA A 832 -19.44 -33.11 -15.92
C ALA A 832 -19.21 -34.28 -16.90
N PRO A 833 -18.93 -34.03 -18.18
CA PRO A 833 -18.60 -35.08 -19.13
C PRO A 833 -17.24 -35.69 -18.82
N ARG A 834 -17.04 -36.95 -19.24
CA ARG A 834 -15.75 -37.60 -19.15
C ARG A 834 -14.76 -36.97 -20.11
N LEU A 835 -13.60 -36.53 -19.62
CA LEU A 835 -12.57 -35.90 -20.42
C LEU A 835 -11.19 -36.51 -20.21
N THR A 836 -10.35 -36.41 -21.24
CA THR A 836 -8.94 -36.79 -21.19
C THR A 836 -8.09 -35.55 -21.36
N VAL A 837 -7.12 -35.35 -20.46
CA VAL A 837 -6.15 -34.26 -20.53
C VAL A 837 -4.77 -34.83 -20.82
N THR A 838 -4.07 -34.23 -21.79
CA THR A 838 -2.73 -34.62 -22.20
C THR A 838 -1.79 -33.42 -22.12
N LEU A 839 -0.55 -33.67 -21.72
CA LEU A 839 0.54 -32.70 -21.73
C LEU A 839 1.62 -33.13 -22.72
N GLU A 840 2.18 -32.19 -23.45
CA GLU A 840 3.26 -32.41 -24.38
C GLU A 840 4.52 -31.73 -23.89
N TYR A 841 5.62 -32.45 -23.86
CA TYR A 841 6.92 -31.99 -23.38
C TYR A 841 7.97 -32.07 -24.47
N SER A 842 8.98 -31.18 -24.47
CA SER A 842 10.16 -31.21 -25.31
C SER A 842 11.46 -30.90 -24.60
#